data_ea82d3d71d0714ec232b5dee50541541
#
_entry.id   ea82d3d71d0714ec232b5dee50541541
#
_cell.length_a   1.000
_cell.length_b   1.000
_cell.length_c   1.000
_cell.angle_alpha   90.00
_cell.angle_beta   90.00
_cell.angle_gamma   90.00
#
_symmetry.space_group_name_H-M   'P 1'
#
loop_
_entity.id
_entity.type
_entity.pdbx_description
1 polymer ?
#
loop_
_entity_poly.entity_id
_entity_poly.type
_entity_poly.pdbx_seq_one_letter_code
_entity_poly.pdbx_strand_id
1 'polypeptide(L)'
;MIKLRSFLFYVFLSFTVVSYSQSSTEASSPYEGMGKKTNPRITDGLEPENTSGKKNKHLRFGAPKDSNFYNPLEEVVVSAYRTAESKRNITQEIVVVRSKEIQNSMQGTTVDILSNQNSIAVQKSQQGGGSIILRGMEASRVLLVVDGIRMNNLIYRSGHLQNAITVDPHVLDRIEVSFGPTSNAYGSDALGGVVHFITETPSFSEKKQFGWQEKVQYSSVNNSWINNVKFGFSNENFASLTSFTSSIYSDLKSGKRLNPFYGKSHGERNYYVRVGVSGDTVIRNENPHLQLGSGYTQNDLFQKIVFKQKNKSTSTVNIQYSNSSNVPRYDRLTDLNPLINPPQEPNERRLRFSSWYYGPQKRFLSSYQWKSRKVFGFDGVNISIYHQNIEESRMTRKFGSEILKSRVEKVYVTGFNSDAIKRWGNNTLRAGFDGSYQQVFSTATGENVFDPSAPVLQISTRYPGGQNVMSSLAVFATHVNKISNKFKISEGFRVGLTSLFSEFTDMAYIPLSSLGLRNTIYQRTPVASGSIGVIYEKSEFSKHSVSFSTAYRVPNIDDLAKVFDSRPGQLIIPNPNLRPEQAFTAEMGNIQLFKGGHNVEWNIYSTSLRDALVVLPTQLNGADSVVFDGDPSAVLSQSNARTALIMGYSFKSLINLPLSLSLKSQIQGAVGKMRIESQSSMTHLDHIPPVTARVGLQFNPSSDFSADLFLVSNSEKSIDRYCLNGEDNAQYATPMGTPKWVIWNFAMSYQATSKWILQLGIYNILDTQYRTFASGINAPGRNITTSIKNSF
;
A
#
# COMPACT_ATOMS: atom_id res chain seq x y z
N MET A 1 15.71 13.01 -30.61
CA MET A 1 14.57 13.12 -29.66
C MET A 1 13.53 14.19 -30.00
N ILE A 2 13.79 15.13 -30.88
CA ILE A 2 12.84 16.23 -31.22
C ILE A 2 11.81 15.83 -32.28
N LYS A 3 12.09 14.81 -33.10
CA LYS A 3 11.17 14.36 -34.22
C LYS A 3 10.01 13.44 -33.76
N LEU A 4 10.04 12.90 -32.55
CA LEU A 4 8.96 12.02 -32.05
C LEU A 4 7.83 12.83 -31.38
N ARG A 5 8.10 14.04 -30.90
CA ARG A 5 7.08 14.92 -30.28
C ARG A 5 6.12 15.54 -31.31
N SER A 6 6.58 15.76 -32.54
CA SER A 6 5.74 16.35 -33.59
C SER A 6 4.79 15.33 -34.21
N PHE A 7 5.11 14.04 -34.20
CA PHE A 7 4.25 12.99 -34.78
C PHE A 7 3.03 12.69 -33.88
N LEU A 8 3.15 12.79 -32.58
CA LEU A 8 2.03 12.61 -31.65
C LEU A 8 1.05 13.79 -31.65
N PHE A 9 1.52 15.00 -31.96
CA PHE A 9 0.65 16.18 -32.01
C PHE A 9 -0.24 16.23 -33.26
N TYR A 10 0.21 15.68 -34.38
CA TYR A 10 -0.56 15.64 -35.64
C TYR A 10 -1.63 14.54 -35.70
N VAL A 11 -1.50 13.46 -34.91
CA VAL A 11 -2.51 12.40 -34.84
C VAL A 11 -3.72 12.86 -34.02
N PHE A 12 -3.54 13.85 -33.13
CA PHE A 12 -4.63 14.38 -32.27
C PHE A 12 -5.55 15.40 -32.97
N LEU A 13 -5.13 16.04 -34.07
CA LEU A 13 -5.90 17.10 -34.71
C LEU A 13 -6.78 16.63 -35.87
N SER A 14 -6.67 15.39 -36.33
CA SER A 14 -7.37 14.91 -37.51
C SER A 14 -8.68 14.15 -37.24
N PHE A 15 -9.15 14.06 -36.02
CA PHE A 15 -10.38 13.30 -35.68
C PHE A 15 -11.55 14.14 -35.13
N THR A 16 -11.54 15.47 -35.27
CA THR A 16 -12.57 16.34 -34.71
C THR A 16 -13.43 17.05 -35.76
N VAL A 17 -13.82 16.39 -36.84
CA VAL A 17 -14.90 16.90 -37.70
C VAL A 17 -15.73 15.74 -38.26
N VAL A 18 -17.06 15.87 -38.14
CA VAL A 18 -18.21 15.07 -38.64
C VAL A 18 -18.81 14.21 -37.52
N SER A 19 -19.97 14.54 -36.98
CA SER A 19 -21.28 14.70 -37.58
C SER A 19 -22.33 15.19 -36.62
N TYR A 20 -23.03 16.20 -37.01
CA TYR A 20 -24.31 16.65 -36.47
C TYR A 20 -25.42 15.86 -37.16
N SER A 21 -26.35 15.25 -36.42
CA SER A 21 -27.74 15.13 -36.88
C SER A 21 -28.69 14.78 -35.73
N GLN A 22 -29.79 15.47 -35.77
CA GLN A 22 -30.93 15.58 -34.84
C GLN A 22 -31.78 14.31 -34.75
N SER A 23 -32.51 14.17 -33.60
CA SER A 23 -34.00 14.20 -33.46
C SER A 23 -34.39 13.65 -32.09
N SER A 24 -34.99 14.38 -31.26
CA SER A 24 -36.32 14.74 -30.87
C SER A 24 -37.20 13.64 -30.26
N THR A 25 -37.74 13.98 -29.04
CA THR A 25 -38.99 13.64 -28.36
C THR A 25 -39.20 12.19 -27.91
N GLU A 26 -39.71 11.85 -26.76
CA GLU A 26 -40.80 12.33 -25.92
C GLU A 26 -40.82 11.70 -24.53
N ALA A 27 -41.47 12.34 -23.60
CA ALA A 27 -41.67 11.97 -22.22
C ALA A 27 -42.83 10.95 -22.03
N SER A 28 -42.78 10.15 -20.96
CA SER A 28 -43.94 9.90 -20.08
C SER A 28 -43.56 9.05 -18.83
N SER A 29 -43.99 9.55 -17.69
CA SER A 29 -44.22 8.89 -16.40
C SER A 29 -45.66 8.37 -16.41
N PRO A 30 -46.25 7.58 -15.46
CA PRO A 30 -45.84 7.28 -14.10
C PRO A 30 -46.25 5.86 -13.54
N TYR A 31 -45.88 5.63 -12.30
CA TYR A 31 -46.49 4.86 -11.18
C TYR A 31 -46.86 3.39 -11.23
N GLU A 32 -46.53 2.76 -10.07
CA GLU A 32 -47.15 1.70 -9.28
C GLU A 32 -46.65 0.28 -9.40
N GLY A 33 -46.37 -0.31 -8.21
CA GLY A 33 -46.38 -1.75 -7.97
C GLY A 33 -45.53 -2.22 -6.79
N MET A 34 -46.07 -2.16 -5.59
CA MET A 34 -45.59 -2.92 -4.43
C MET A 34 -45.61 -4.45 -4.71
N GLY A 35 -44.54 -5.18 -4.35
CA GLY A 35 -44.61 -6.61 -4.38
C GLY A 35 -43.40 -7.38 -3.90
N LYS A 36 -43.45 -7.83 -2.68
CA LYS A 36 -42.83 -9.04 -2.08
C LYS A 36 -41.33 -9.11 -1.93
N LYS A 37 -40.91 -9.12 -0.67
CA LYS A 37 -39.57 -9.44 -0.13
C LYS A 37 -39.18 -10.87 -0.52
N THR A 38 -38.11 -11.00 -1.26
CA THR A 38 -37.34 -12.23 -1.34
C THR A 38 -35.92 -11.96 -0.82
N ASN A 39 -35.51 -12.73 0.17
CA ASN A 39 -34.13 -12.69 0.71
C ASN A 39 -33.10 -12.81 -0.42
N PRO A 40 -32.10 -11.92 -0.50
CA PRO A 40 -31.02 -12.11 -1.46
C PRO A 40 -30.18 -13.31 -1.01
N ARG A 41 -30.13 -14.34 -1.86
CA ARG A 41 -29.15 -15.42 -1.70
C ARG A 41 -27.75 -14.82 -1.91
N ILE A 42 -26.89 -15.01 -0.92
CA ILE A 42 -25.48 -14.71 -0.99
C ILE A 42 -24.87 -15.53 -2.11
N THR A 43 -24.45 -14.87 -3.17
CA THR A 43 -23.73 -15.50 -4.27
C THR A 43 -22.24 -15.27 -4.07
N ASP A 44 -21.52 -16.39 -3.95
CA ASP A 44 -20.08 -16.40 -3.77
C ASP A 44 -19.34 -15.78 -4.93
N GLY A 45 -18.60 -14.74 -4.75
CA GLY A 45 -17.51 -14.18 -5.59
C GLY A 45 -17.50 -14.40 -7.11
N LEU A 46 -18.51 -15.09 -7.63
CA LEU A 46 -18.89 -15.19 -9.04
C LEU A 46 -20.13 -14.31 -9.19
N GLU A 47 -20.10 -13.36 -10.09
CA GLU A 47 -21.14 -12.36 -10.32
C GLU A 47 -22.58 -12.87 -10.16
N PRO A 48 -23.52 -12.06 -9.61
CA PRO A 48 -24.93 -12.44 -9.54
C PRO A 48 -25.50 -12.61 -10.95
N GLU A 49 -26.19 -13.71 -11.19
CA GLU A 49 -26.99 -13.95 -12.39
C GLU A 49 -28.02 -12.81 -12.53
N ASN A 50 -27.86 -12.02 -13.55
CA ASN A 50 -28.82 -10.98 -13.94
C ASN A 50 -30.04 -11.66 -14.59
N THR A 51 -31.11 -11.86 -13.85
CA THR A 51 -32.41 -12.23 -14.42
C THR A 51 -33.16 -10.96 -14.77
N SER A 52 -33.45 -10.86 -16.06
CA SER A 52 -34.49 -10.04 -16.74
C SER A 52 -34.31 -8.54 -16.90
N GLY A 53 -34.42 -8.12 -18.15
CA GLY A 53 -34.70 -6.74 -18.55
C GLY A 53 -33.88 -6.25 -19.73
N LYS A 54 -34.41 -6.40 -20.95
CA LYS A 54 -33.87 -5.82 -22.18
C LYS A 54 -33.56 -4.35 -22.03
N LYS A 55 -32.27 -3.97 -22.06
CA LYS A 55 -31.76 -2.65 -22.47
C LYS A 55 -30.33 -2.80 -22.97
N ASN A 56 -29.98 -2.14 -24.06
CA ASN A 56 -28.66 -2.10 -24.66
C ASN A 56 -27.56 -1.84 -23.62
N LYS A 57 -26.75 -2.84 -23.34
CA LYS A 57 -25.60 -2.70 -22.45
C LYS A 57 -24.34 -2.53 -23.30
N HIS A 58 -23.83 -1.31 -23.38
CA HIS A 58 -22.42 -1.08 -23.70
C HIS A 58 -21.55 -1.77 -22.65
N LEU A 59 -20.36 -2.24 -23.03
CA LEU A 59 -19.32 -2.70 -22.10
C LEU A 59 -19.17 -1.64 -20.98
N ARG A 60 -19.67 -1.94 -19.79
CA ARG A 60 -19.47 -1.08 -18.64
C ARG A 60 -18.17 -1.48 -17.98
N PHE A 61 -17.13 -0.66 -18.11
CA PHE A 61 -15.99 -0.68 -17.22
C PHE A 61 -16.52 -0.31 -15.81
N GLY A 62 -16.62 -1.30 -14.96
CA GLY A 62 -16.94 -1.29 -13.55
C GLY A 62 -17.73 -0.11 -12.97
N ALA A 63 -18.98 -0.31 -12.61
CA ALA A 63 -19.62 0.22 -11.39
C ALA A 63 -20.95 -0.52 -11.13
N PRO A 64 -21.26 -0.97 -9.90
CA PRO A 64 -22.59 -1.42 -9.54
C PRO A 64 -23.56 -0.26 -9.57
N LYS A 65 -24.84 -0.54 -9.90
CA LYS A 65 -25.92 0.44 -9.77
C LYS A 65 -25.98 0.92 -8.32
N ASP A 66 -25.77 2.22 -8.11
CA ASP A 66 -26.01 2.88 -6.83
C ASP A 66 -27.51 2.74 -6.47
N SER A 67 -27.80 1.93 -5.46
CA SER A 67 -28.98 2.13 -4.67
C SER A 67 -28.69 3.33 -3.76
N ASN A 68 -29.63 4.29 -3.61
CA ASN A 68 -29.50 5.46 -2.74
C ASN A 68 -29.31 5.13 -1.24
N PHE A 69 -29.23 3.86 -0.89
CA PHE A 69 -29.05 3.37 0.48
C PHE A 69 -27.82 2.45 0.55
N TYR A 70 -26.75 2.99 1.11
CA TYR A 70 -25.55 2.20 1.40
C TYR A 70 -25.71 1.47 2.75
N ASN A 71 -25.68 0.14 2.71
CA ASN A 71 -25.64 -0.70 3.90
C ASN A 71 -24.25 -1.32 4.06
N PRO A 72 -23.41 -0.80 4.97
CA PRO A 72 -22.06 -1.35 5.18
C PRO A 72 -22.05 -2.79 5.67
N LEU A 73 -23.13 -3.30 6.27
CA LEU A 73 -23.21 -4.68 6.75
C LEU A 73 -23.34 -5.69 5.60
N GLU A 74 -23.95 -5.29 4.49
CA GLU A 74 -24.14 -6.15 3.31
C GLU A 74 -22.94 -6.09 2.34
N GLU A 75 -21.96 -5.25 2.61
CA GLU A 75 -20.77 -5.15 1.78
C GLU A 75 -19.98 -6.46 1.79
N VAL A 76 -19.70 -6.98 0.59
CA VAL A 76 -18.96 -8.24 0.41
C VAL A 76 -17.47 -7.94 0.24
N VAL A 77 -16.66 -8.58 1.04
CA VAL A 77 -15.20 -8.45 1.04
C VAL A 77 -14.52 -9.81 0.93
N VAL A 78 -13.28 -9.83 0.47
CA VAL A 78 -12.45 -11.03 0.29
C VAL A 78 -11.31 -11.08 1.29
N SER A 79 -10.86 -9.92 1.76
CA SER A 79 -9.64 -9.78 2.57
C SER A 79 -9.67 -10.50 3.92
N ALA A 80 -10.84 -10.74 4.52
CA ALA A 80 -10.91 -11.41 5.82
C ALA A 80 -10.61 -12.92 5.74
N TYR A 81 -11.16 -13.59 4.71
CA TYR A 81 -11.18 -15.06 4.64
C TYR A 81 -10.67 -15.62 3.30
N ARG A 82 -10.08 -14.80 2.44
CA ARG A 82 -9.61 -15.11 1.06
C ARG A 82 -10.75 -15.52 0.10
N THR A 83 -11.97 -15.61 0.61
CA THR A 83 -13.19 -15.87 -0.17
C THR A 83 -14.22 -14.78 0.15
N ALA A 84 -15.14 -14.55 -0.78
CA ALA A 84 -16.18 -13.56 -0.61
C ALA A 84 -17.05 -13.80 0.63
N GLU A 85 -17.17 -12.79 1.49
CA GLU A 85 -17.99 -12.81 2.69
C GLU A 85 -18.59 -11.44 2.97
N SER A 86 -19.82 -11.41 3.49
CA SER A 86 -20.43 -10.16 3.96
C SER A 86 -19.75 -9.66 5.23
N LYS A 87 -19.52 -8.36 5.34
CA LYS A 87 -19.02 -7.71 6.57
C LYS A 87 -19.87 -8.03 7.80
N ARG A 88 -21.12 -8.41 7.60
CA ARG A 88 -22.01 -8.89 8.66
C ARG A 88 -21.47 -10.13 9.40
N ASN A 89 -20.71 -10.97 8.71
CA ASN A 89 -20.18 -12.24 9.24
C ASN A 89 -18.69 -12.16 9.64
N ILE A 90 -18.10 -10.98 9.65
CA ILE A 90 -16.67 -10.77 9.91
C ILE A 90 -16.53 -10.00 11.23
N THR A 91 -15.66 -10.45 12.12
CA THR A 91 -15.42 -9.81 13.42
C THR A 91 -14.45 -8.64 13.34
N GLN A 92 -13.48 -8.68 12.44
CA GLN A 92 -12.45 -7.64 12.28
C GLN A 92 -13.00 -6.38 11.61
N GLU A 93 -12.34 -5.26 11.89
CA GLU A 93 -12.56 -4.02 11.16
C GLU A 93 -12.04 -4.15 9.72
N ILE A 94 -12.89 -3.81 8.74
CA ILE A 94 -12.51 -3.76 7.32
C ILE A 94 -12.95 -2.45 6.71
N VAL A 95 -12.01 -1.79 6.03
CA VAL A 95 -12.26 -0.60 5.20
C VAL A 95 -12.20 -1.02 3.74
N VAL A 96 -13.19 -0.59 2.96
CA VAL A 96 -13.24 -0.80 1.51
C VAL A 96 -13.19 0.57 0.83
N VAL A 97 -12.20 0.76 -0.02
CA VAL A 97 -12.10 1.93 -0.92
C VAL A 97 -12.55 1.47 -2.29
N ARG A 98 -13.75 1.89 -2.70
CA ARG A 98 -14.38 1.42 -3.93
C ARG A 98 -13.82 2.13 -5.16
N SER A 99 -14.06 1.56 -6.33
CA SER A 99 -13.65 2.11 -7.63
C SER A 99 -14.08 3.58 -7.80
N LYS A 100 -15.32 3.95 -7.42
CA LYS A 100 -15.81 5.33 -7.47
C LYS A 100 -15.00 6.27 -6.56
N GLU A 101 -14.64 5.81 -5.36
CA GLU A 101 -13.82 6.58 -4.41
C GLU A 101 -12.38 6.72 -4.90
N ILE A 102 -11.81 5.64 -5.48
CA ILE A 102 -10.49 5.66 -6.13
C ILE A 102 -10.47 6.69 -7.26
N GLN A 103 -11.46 6.64 -8.15
CA GLN A 103 -11.56 7.53 -9.30
C GLN A 103 -11.79 9.00 -8.88
N ASN A 104 -12.67 9.24 -7.91
CA ASN A 104 -12.99 10.58 -7.43
C ASN A 104 -11.86 11.22 -6.60
N SER A 105 -10.96 10.41 -6.03
CA SER A 105 -9.81 10.93 -5.28
C SER A 105 -8.80 11.65 -6.18
N MET A 106 -8.78 11.37 -7.49
CA MET A 106 -7.83 11.91 -8.46
C MET A 106 -6.37 11.88 -7.99
N GLN A 107 -6.02 10.90 -7.14
CA GLN A 107 -4.66 10.71 -6.69
C GLN A 107 -3.86 9.92 -7.73
N GLY A 108 -2.60 10.27 -7.91
CA GLY A 108 -1.74 9.67 -8.93
C GLY A 108 -1.18 8.30 -8.53
N THR A 109 -1.12 7.98 -7.25
CA THR A 109 -0.56 6.73 -6.76
C THR A 109 -1.50 6.02 -5.79
N THR A 110 -1.39 4.68 -5.74
CA THR A 110 -2.17 3.85 -4.81
C THR A 110 -1.97 4.25 -3.35
N VAL A 111 -0.74 4.65 -2.99
CA VAL A 111 -0.40 5.10 -1.64
C VAL A 111 -1.09 6.42 -1.29
N ASP A 112 -1.19 7.35 -2.25
CA ASP A 112 -1.89 8.63 -2.03
C ASP A 112 -3.40 8.43 -1.87
N ILE A 113 -3.98 7.45 -2.58
CA ILE A 113 -5.38 7.05 -2.38
C ILE A 113 -5.59 6.56 -0.94
N LEU A 114 -4.69 5.70 -0.45
CA LEU A 114 -4.77 5.17 0.91
C LEU A 114 -4.55 6.26 1.96
N SER A 115 -3.66 7.22 1.73
CA SER A 115 -3.41 8.34 2.66
C SER A 115 -4.63 9.24 2.85
N ASN A 116 -5.54 9.28 1.86
CA ASN A 116 -6.81 9.97 1.96
C ASN A 116 -7.86 9.22 2.81
N GLN A 117 -7.58 7.93 3.13
CA GLN A 117 -8.40 7.16 4.06
C GLN A 117 -7.89 7.40 5.48
N ASN A 118 -8.65 8.10 6.29
CA ASN A 118 -8.21 8.53 7.62
C ASN A 118 -7.76 7.38 8.54
N SER A 119 -8.21 6.14 8.26
CA SER A 119 -7.79 4.94 9.03
C SER A 119 -6.42 4.40 8.64
N ILE A 120 -5.71 5.03 7.69
CA ILE A 120 -4.43 4.57 7.16
C ILE A 120 -3.44 5.72 7.19
N ALA A 121 -2.38 5.58 7.96
CA ALA A 121 -1.28 6.52 7.90
C ALA A 121 -0.26 6.07 6.85
N VAL A 122 0.42 7.04 6.24
CA VAL A 122 1.44 6.79 5.23
C VAL A 122 2.67 7.63 5.52
N GLN A 123 3.81 6.98 5.61
CA GLN A 123 5.12 7.61 5.67
C GLN A 123 5.71 7.74 4.27
N LYS A 124 6.35 8.87 3.98
CA LYS A 124 7.02 9.13 2.69
C LYS A 124 8.45 9.62 2.87
N SER A 125 9.38 8.96 2.20
CA SER A 125 10.78 9.39 2.09
C SER A 125 11.06 10.09 0.74
N GLN A 126 10.18 9.89 -0.22
CA GLN A 126 10.24 10.41 -1.59
C GLN A 126 8.83 10.62 -2.16
N GLN A 127 8.71 11.19 -3.35
CA GLN A 127 7.43 11.41 -4.00
C GLN A 127 6.80 10.09 -4.47
N GLY A 128 7.58 9.20 -5.07
CA GLY A 128 7.13 7.90 -5.54
C GLY A 128 7.07 6.86 -4.42
N GLY A 129 5.91 6.25 -4.24
CA GLY A 129 5.68 5.24 -3.20
C GLY A 129 5.44 5.83 -1.80
N GLY A 130 5.48 4.96 -0.82
CA GLY A 130 5.27 5.29 0.60
C GLY A 130 4.96 4.04 1.40
N SER A 131 5.21 4.09 2.68
CA SER A 131 5.01 2.97 3.58
C SER A 131 3.69 3.11 4.35
N ILE A 132 2.92 2.04 4.30
CA ILE A 132 1.57 1.99 4.87
C ILE A 132 1.66 1.59 6.33
N ILE A 133 1.03 2.36 7.20
CA ILE A 133 0.98 2.13 8.65
C ILE A 133 -0.45 1.77 9.03
N LEU A 134 -0.64 0.58 9.59
CA LEU A 134 -1.90 0.09 10.11
C LEU A 134 -1.77 -0.17 11.61
N ARG A 135 -2.56 0.54 12.43
CA ARG A 135 -2.58 0.38 13.90
C ARG A 135 -1.19 0.47 14.55
N GLY A 136 -0.31 1.36 14.05
CA GLY A 136 1.06 1.50 14.54
C GLY A 136 2.03 0.42 14.10
N MET A 137 1.68 -0.39 13.12
CA MET A 137 2.53 -1.39 12.49
C MET A 137 2.78 -1.02 11.03
N GLU A 138 4.00 -1.20 10.56
CA GLU A 138 4.47 -0.75 9.27
C GLU A 138 5.31 -1.82 8.57
N ALA A 139 5.54 -1.65 7.29
CA ALA A 139 6.51 -2.38 6.50
C ALA A 139 6.27 -3.91 6.51
N SER A 140 7.22 -4.68 6.99
CA SER A 140 7.13 -6.14 7.07
C SER A 140 6.09 -6.67 8.07
N ARG A 141 5.44 -5.78 8.85
CA ARG A 141 4.31 -6.12 9.74
C ARG A 141 2.95 -5.86 9.12
N VAL A 142 2.93 -5.30 7.89
CA VAL A 142 1.73 -5.10 7.08
C VAL A 142 1.85 -5.90 5.80
N LEU A 143 0.87 -6.73 5.51
CA LEU A 143 0.88 -7.55 4.32
C LEU A 143 0.19 -6.84 3.16
N LEU A 144 0.89 -6.70 2.04
CA LEU A 144 0.35 -6.23 0.76
C LEU A 144 -0.02 -7.43 -0.11
N VAL A 145 -1.20 -7.38 -0.71
CA VAL A 145 -1.75 -8.46 -1.54
C VAL A 145 -2.36 -7.87 -2.81
N VAL A 146 -2.11 -8.48 -3.96
CA VAL A 146 -2.76 -8.14 -5.24
C VAL A 146 -3.48 -9.37 -5.76
N ASP A 147 -4.81 -9.29 -5.95
CA ASP A 147 -5.65 -10.40 -6.44
C ASP A 147 -5.41 -11.73 -5.68
N GLY A 148 -5.19 -11.67 -4.37
CA GLY A 148 -4.91 -12.83 -3.52
C GLY A 148 -3.45 -13.28 -3.49
N ILE A 149 -2.56 -12.63 -4.21
CA ILE A 149 -1.12 -12.94 -4.28
C ILE A 149 -0.34 -11.97 -3.40
N ARG A 150 0.48 -12.51 -2.50
CA ARG A 150 1.33 -11.72 -1.59
C ARG A 150 2.38 -10.95 -2.39
N MET A 151 2.57 -9.67 -2.06
CA MET A 151 3.68 -8.85 -2.55
C MET A 151 4.90 -8.94 -1.63
N ASN A 152 4.67 -9.13 -0.31
CA ASN A 152 5.76 -9.28 0.65
C ASN A 152 6.61 -10.49 0.28
N ASN A 153 7.92 -10.29 0.25
CA ASN A 153 8.90 -11.29 -0.15
C ASN A 153 10.08 -11.34 0.84
N LEU A 154 11.07 -12.19 0.58
CA LEU A 154 12.17 -12.49 1.47
C LEU A 154 13.12 -11.31 1.76
N ILE A 155 12.97 -10.16 1.08
CA ILE A 155 13.76 -8.94 1.31
C ILE A 155 12.92 -7.77 1.87
N TYR A 156 11.66 -8.01 2.25
CA TYR A 156 10.84 -6.98 2.89
C TYR A 156 11.39 -6.66 4.27
N ARG A 157 11.89 -5.42 4.41
CA ARG A 157 12.54 -4.93 5.62
C ARG A 157 11.57 -4.43 6.67
N SER A 158 12.04 -4.21 7.88
CA SER A 158 11.27 -3.61 8.98
C SER A 158 11.12 -2.08 8.86
N GLY A 159 12.00 -1.40 8.10
CA GLY A 159 11.91 0.04 7.86
C GLY A 159 10.95 0.40 6.71
N HIS A 160 10.85 1.69 6.41
CA HIS A 160 9.90 2.21 5.42
C HIS A 160 10.02 1.56 4.04
N LEU A 161 8.89 1.02 3.55
CA LEU A 161 8.78 0.36 2.25
C LEU A 161 8.09 1.28 1.23
N GLN A 162 8.45 1.15 -0.04
CA GLN A 162 7.81 1.88 -1.15
C GLN A 162 7.13 0.96 -2.18
N ASN A 163 7.05 -0.32 -1.92
CA ASN A 163 6.67 -1.35 -2.91
C ASN A 163 5.26 -1.18 -3.49
N ALA A 164 4.35 -0.51 -2.78
CA ALA A 164 3.03 -0.18 -3.32
C ALA A 164 3.06 0.75 -4.54
N ILE A 165 4.22 1.37 -4.87
CA ILE A 165 4.42 2.13 -6.12
C ILE A 165 4.15 1.27 -7.36
N THR A 166 4.41 -0.04 -7.29
CA THR A 166 4.24 -0.98 -8.41
C THR A 166 2.80 -1.45 -8.63
N VAL A 167 1.83 -0.85 -7.93
CA VAL A 167 0.41 -1.15 -8.09
C VAL A 167 -0.28 0.03 -8.76
N ASP A 168 -0.68 -0.14 -10.02
CA ASP A 168 -1.40 0.89 -10.80
C ASP A 168 -2.80 1.12 -10.21
N PRO A 169 -3.13 2.34 -9.72
CA PRO A 169 -4.46 2.64 -9.19
C PRO A 169 -5.56 2.63 -10.27
N HIS A 170 -5.19 2.79 -11.54
CA HIS A 170 -6.16 2.91 -12.63
C HIS A 170 -6.80 1.56 -13.01
N VAL A 171 -6.20 0.45 -12.64
CA VAL A 171 -6.77 -0.90 -12.87
C VAL A 171 -7.45 -1.50 -11.64
N LEU A 172 -7.57 -0.75 -10.54
CA LEU A 172 -8.19 -1.24 -9.32
C LEU A 172 -9.72 -1.15 -9.39
N ASP A 173 -10.39 -2.26 -9.09
CA ASP A 173 -11.82 -2.31 -8.78
C ASP A 173 -12.07 -1.77 -7.37
N ARG A 174 -11.26 -2.17 -6.40
CA ARG A 174 -11.31 -1.69 -5.02
C ARG A 174 -10.03 -2.03 -4.25
N ILE A 175 -9.87 -1.37 -3.12
CA ILE A 175 -8.85 -1.71 -2.11
C ILE A 175 -9.59 -2.12 -0.85
N GLU A 176 -9.26 -3.28 -0.31
CA GLU A 176 -9.78 -3.75 0.97
C GLU A 176 -8.65 -3.72 2.02
N VAL A 177 -8.88 -3.10 3.15
CA VAL A 177 -7.92 -3.06 4.26
C VAL A 177 -8.54 -3.73 5.47
N SER A 178 -8.00 -4.89 5.82
CA SER A 178 -8.36 -5.64 7.02
C SER A 178 -7.37 -5.28 8.12
N PHE A 179 -7.87 -4.80 9.25
CA PHE A 179 -7.04 -4.36 10.37
C PHE A 179 -6.83 -5.49 11.39
N GLY A 180 -5.65 -5.47 12.02
CA GLY A 180 -5.28 -6.44 13.05
C GLY A 180 -4.84 -7.80 12.48
N PRO A 181 -4.60 -8.78 13.36
CA PRO A 181 -4.07 -10.08 12.98
C PRO A 181 -4.96 -10.84 12.01
N THR A 182 -4.44 -11.09 10.82
CA THR A 182 -5.08 -11.89 9.76
C THR A 182 -4.18 -13.03 9.29
N SER A 183 -3.19 -13.41 10.10
CA SER A 183 -2.25 -14.50 9.77
C SER A 183 -2.92 -15.86 9.64
N ASN A 184 -4.09 -16.09 10.24
CA ASN A 184 -4.88 -17.30 10.05
C ASN A 184 -5.31 -17.49 8.58
N ALA A 185 -5.58 -16.40 7.84
CA ALA A 185 -5.91 -16.48 6.42
C ALA A 185 -4.66 -16.33 5.52
N TYR A 186 -3.74 -15.42 5.83
CA TYR A 186 -2.67 -15.01 4.92
C TYR A 186 -1.25 -15.42 5.35
N GLY A 187 -1.06 -15.88 6.59
CA GLY A 187 0.26 -16.30 7.10
C GLY A 187 1.10 -15.14 7.62
N SER A 188 2.42 -15.25 7.48
CA SER A 188 3.40 -14.27 7.99
C SER A 188 3.10 -12.83 7.54
N ASP A 189 3.59 -11.83 8.29
CA ASP A 189 3.57 -10.39 7.99
C ASP A 189 2.20 -9.68 8.18
N ALA A 190 1.13 -10.42 8.45
CA ALA A 190 -0.20 -9.85 8.65
C ALA A 190 -0.47 -9.56 10.14
N LEU A 191 0.46 -8.85 10.83
CA LEU A 191 0.33 -8.46 12.23
C LEU A 191 -0.56 -7.22 12.38
N GLY A 192 -0.24 -6.15 11.64
CA GLY A 192 -1.00 -4.90 11.61
C GLY A 192 -2.25 -4.99 10.75
N GLY A 193 -2.22 -5.86 9.76
CA GLY A 193 -3.32 -6.08 8.84
C GLY A 193 -2.87 -6.45 7.43
N VAL A 194 -3.86 -6.47 6.55
CA VAL A 194 -3.69 -6.77 5.12
C VAL A 194 -4.26 -5.63 4.29
N VAL A 195 -3.49 -5.17 3.30
CA VAL A 195 -3.97 -4.29 2.24
C VAL A 195 -4.10 -5.11 0.97
N HIS A 196 -5.33 -5.35 0.55
CA HIS A 196 -5.64 -6.17 -0.61
C HIS A 196 -6.09 -5.29 -1.77
N PHE A 197 -5.28 -5.18 -2.79
CA PHE A 197 -5.54 -4.52 -4.06
C PHE A 197 -6.26 -5.50 -4.98
N ILE A 198 -7.50 -5.23 -5.30
CA ILE A 198 -8.32 -6.07 -6.17
C ILE A 198 -8.45 -5.35 -7.50
N THR A 199 -7.94 -5.98 -8.57
CA THR A 199 -7.95 -5.39 -9.90
C THR A 199 -9.26 -5.70 -10.63
N GLU A 200 -9.62 -4.82 -11.58
CA GLU A 200 -10.78 -5.00 -12.43
C GLU A 200 -10.77 -6.37 -13.11
N THR A 201 -11.93 -7.00 -13.17
CA THR A 201 -12.10 -8.28 -13.86
C THR A 201 -13.12 -8.09 -14.98
N PRO A 202 -12.75 -8.42 -16.26
CA PRO A 202 -13.69 -8.29 -17.36
C PRO A 202 -14.84 -9.28 -17.24
N SER A 203 -16.05 -8.83 -17.58
CA SER A 203 -17.28 -9.64 -17.50
C SER A 203 -17.65 -10.19 -18.88
N PHE A 204 -18.29 -11.35 -18.89
CA PHE A 204 -18.82 -11.95 -20.12
C PHE A 204 -20.02 -11.17 -20.65
N SER A 205 -20.30 -11.28 -21.95
CA SER A 205 -21.43 -10.65 -22.63
C SER A 205 -22.09 -11.65 -23.57
N GLU A 206 -23.42 -11.63 -23.69
CA GLU A 206 -24.16 -12.47 -24.64
C GLU A 206 -23.81 -12.19 -26.09
N LYS A 207 -23.44 -10.93 -26.37
CA LYS A 207 -22.99 -10.50 -27.71
C LYS A 207 -21.51 -10.12 -27.66
N LYS A 208 -20.82 -10.28 -28.77
CA LYS A 208 -19.47 -9.74 -28.94
C LYS A 208 -19.50 -8.23 -28.69
N GLN A 209 -18.72 -7.79 -27.72
CA GLN A 209 -18.59 -6.38 -27.37
C GLN A 209 -17.12 -5.99 -27.36
N PHE A 210 -16.85 -4.83 -27.89
CA PHE A 210 -15.56 -4.16 -27.78
C PHE A 210 -15.81 -2.78 -27.16
N GLY A 211 -14.94 -2.38 -26.28
CA GLY A 211 -14.97 -1.03 -25.70
C GLY A 211 -13.57 -0.57 -25.40
N TRP A 212 -13.38 0.73 -25.40
CA TRP A 212 -12.14 1.33 -24.95
C TRP A 212 -12.44 2.55 -24.06
N GLN A 213 -11.49 2.87 -23.22
CA GLN A 213 -11.56 3.99 -22.29
C GLN A 213 -10.24 4.71 -22.27
N GLU A 214 -10.28 6.02 -22.25
CA GLU A 214 -9.13 6.88 -22.05
C GLU A 214 -9.37 7.78 -20.86
N LYS A 215 -8.33 7.99 -20.06
CA LYS A 215 -8.29 8.96 -18.95
C LYS A 215 -7.01 9.76 -19.04
N VAL A 216 -7.15 11.08 -19.03
CA VAL A 216 -6.04 12.03 -18.91
C VAL A 216 -6.24 12.81 -17.63
N GLN A 217 -5.18 12.91 -16.82
CA GLN A 217 -5.19 13.65 -15.57
C GLN A 217 -3.95 14.54 -15.48
N TYR A 218 -4.15 15.77 -15.03
CA TYR A 218 -3.08 16.74 -14.73
C TYR A 218 -3.15 17.17 -13.27
N SER A 219 -1.99 17.40 -12.64
CA SER A 219 -1.87 17.95 -11.28
C SER A 219 -0.82 19.05 -11.23
N SER A 220 -1.19 20.20 -10.70
CA SER A 220 -0.36 21.42 -10.74
C SER A 220 0.80 21.43 -9.74
N VAL A 221 0.71 20.66 -8.65
CA VAL A 221 1.69 20.68 -7.56
C VAL A 221 3.05 20.13 -7.98
N ASN A 222 3.06 19.20 -8.91
CA ASN A 222 4.25 18.56 -9.47
C ASN A 222 4.22 18.47 -11.00
N ASN A 223 3.37 19.26 -11.64
CA ASN A 223 3.15 19.27 -13.08
C ASN A 223 3.02 17.84 -13.66
N SER A 224 2.34 16.96 -12.92
CA SER A 224 2.21 15.56 -13.36
C SER A 224 1.16 15.41 -14.43
N TRP A 225 1.45 14.48 -15.34
CA TRP A 225 0.55 14.00 -16.36
C TRP A 225 0.41 12.49 -16.25
N ILE A 226 -0.83 12.04 -16.20
CA ILE A 226 -1.16 10.61 -16.15
C ILE A 226 -2.10 10.33 -17.31
N ASN A 227 -1.70 9.37 -18.16
CA ASN A 227 -2.48 8.91 -19.28
C ASN A 227 -2.75 7.41 -19.09
N ASN A 228 -4.02 7.02 -19.06
CA ASN A 228 -4.43 5.63 -18.97
C ASN A 228 -5.36 5.30 -20.13
N VAL A 229 -5.05 4.22 -20.82
CA VAL A 229 -5.89 3.68 -21.91
C VAL A 229 -6.24 2.24 -21.58
N LYS A 230 -7.53 1.89 -21.73
CA LYS A 230 -8.03 0.53 -21.52
C LYS A 230 -8.76 0.05 -22.75
N PHE A 231 -8.59 -1.24 -23.04
CA PHE A 231 -9.32 -1.97 -24.10
C PHE A 231 -9.99 -3.18 -23.50
N GLY A 232 -11.26 -3.33 -23.76
CA GLY A 232 -12.06 -4.45 -23.32
C GLY A 232 -12.68 -5.18 -24.50
N PHE A 233 -12.66 -6.52 -24.43
CA PHE A 233 -13.38 -7.38 -25.35
C PHE A 233 -14.11 -8.45 -24.57
N SER A 234 -15.34 -8.79 -24.96
CA SER A 234 -16.08 -9.87 -24.34
C SER A 234 -17.06 -10.55 -25.28
N ASN A 235 -17.33 -11.80 -24.99
CA ASN A 235 -18.42 -12.61 -25.53
C ASN A 235 -18.95 -13.56 -24.44
N GLU A 236 -19.74 -14.56 -24.78
CA GLU A 236 -20.35 -15.49 -23.83
C GLU A 236 -19.36 -16.31 -23.00
N ASN A 237 -18.18 -16.62 -23.55
CA ASN A 237 -17.21 -17.54 -22.93
C ASN A 237 -15.82 -16.95 -22.73
N PHE A 238 -15.60 -15.75 -23.23
CA PHE A 238 -14.30 -15.07 -23.19
C PHE A 238 -14.47 -13.60 -22.86
N ALA A 239 -13.65 -13.11 -21.93
CA ALA A 239 -13.55 -11.66 -21.66
C ALA A 239 -12.09 -11.28 -21.42
N SER A 240 -11.69 -10.12 -21.91
CA SER A 240 -10.34 -9.59 -21.83
C SER A 240 -10.35 -8.11 -21.51
N LEU A 241 -9.43 -7.69 -20.64
CA LEU A 241 -9.17 -6.29 -20.30
C LEU A 241 -7.68 -6.05 -20.37
N THR A 242 -7.27 -5.11 -21.22
CA THR A 242 -5.89 -4.60 -21.33
C THR A 242 -5.87 -3.16 -20.86
N SER A 243 -4.89 -2.77 -20.08
CA SER A 243 -4.68 -1.38 -19.65
C SER A 243 -3.22 -1.01 -19.77
N PHE A 244 -2.96 0.19 -20.25
CA PHE A 244 -1.66 0.82 -20.24
C PHE A 244 -1.75 2.18 -19.54
N THR A 245 -0.88 2.42 -18.58
CA THR A 245 -0.77 3.69 -17.84
C THR A 245 0.63 4.25 -17.97
N SER A 246 0.73 5.52 -18.34
CA SER A 246 1.98 6.29 -18.34
C SER A 246 1.84 7.51 -17.47
N SER A 247 2.74 7.65 -16.51
CA SER A 247 2.73 8.71 -15.51
C SER A 247 4.07 9.44 -15.49
N ILE A 248 4.01 10.77 -15.52
CA ILE A 248 5.16 11.66 -15.43
C ILE A 248 4.94 12.57 -14.23
N TYR A 249 5.84 12.56 -13.26
CA TYR A 249 5.82 13.41 -12.09
C TYR A 249 7.09 14.27 -12.10
N SER A 250 6.94 15.60 -12.17
CA SER A 250 8.04 16.51 -11.96
C SER A 250 8.28 16.74 -10.45
N ASP A 251 9.22 17.61 -10.11
CA ASP A 251 9.53 17.90 -8.71
C ASP A 251 8.34 18.48 -7.95
N LEU A 252 8.16 18.00 -6.73
CA LEU A 252 7.02 18.31 -5.88
C LEU A 252 7.16 19.69 -5.24
N LYS A 253 6.12 20.51 -5.29
CA LYS A 253 6.03 21.78 -4.57
C LYS A 253 5.38 21.56 -3.20
N SER A 254 6.04 22.02 -2.12
CA SER A 254 5.43 22.11 -0.79
C SER A 254 4.56 23.35 -0.67
N GLY A 255 3.73 23.42 0.39
CA GLY A 255 2.95 24.61 0.69
C GLY A 255 3.84 25.82 1.03
N LYS A 256 3.39 27.02 0.67
CA LYS A 256 4.10 28.28 0.92
C LYS A 256 3.62 28.99 2.19
N ARG A 257 2.37 28.73 2.60
CA ARG A 257 1.83 29.31 3.81
C ARG A 257 2.35 28.53 5.03
N LEU A 258 2.95 29.27 5.97
CA LEU A 258 3.40 28.69 7.23
C LEU A 258 2.29 27.92 7.92
N ASN A 259 2.67 26.81 8.54
CA ASN A 259 1.73 26.06 9.37
C ASN A 259 1.33 26.92 10.57
N PRO A 260 0.02 27.24 10.74
CA PRO A 260 -0.43 28.14 11.80
C PRO A 260 -0.14 27.63 13.21
N PHE A 261 0.07 26.32 13.38
CA PHE A 261 0.37 25.71 14.67
C PHE A 261 1.85 25.63 15.00
N TYR A 262 2.73 25.85 14.04
CA TYR A 262 4.17 25.91 14.27
C TYR A 262 4.74 27.32 14.01
N GLY A 263 4.19 28.05 13.04
CA GLY A 263 4.56 29.44 12.75
C GLY A 263 5.94 29.63 12.12
N LYS A 264 6.63 28.57 11.76
CA LYS A 264 7.97 28.56 11.16
C LYS A 264 8.00 27.69 9.93
N SER A 265 8.88 28.00 9.00
CA SER A 265 9.20 27.13 7.88
C SER A 265 9.86 25.86 8.37
N HIS A 266 9.56 24.75 7.67
CA HIS A 266 10.14 23.46 7.98
C HIS A 266 10.32 22.62 6.72
N GLY A 267 11.54 22.11 6.53
CA GLY A 267 11.88 21.18 5.45
C GLY A 267 11.91 21.84 4.06
N GLU A 268 12.25 23.12 3.98
CA GLU A 268 12.53 23.80 2.73
C GLU A 268 13.81 23.26 2.09
N ARG A 269 13.83 23.23 0.76
CA ARG A 269 14.98 22.81 -0.04
C ARG A 269 15.83 24.02 -0.40
N ASN A 270 16.61 24.56 0.54
CA ASN A 270 17.41 25.78 0.31
C ASN A 270 18.60 25.55 -0.63
N TYR A 271 19.18 24.36 -0.61
CA TYR A 271 20.35 23.98 -1.41
C TYR A 271 20.17 22.58 -2.02
N TYR A 272 20.83 22.36 -3.16
CA TYR A 272 20.91 21.04 -3.81
C TYR A 272 22.28 20.86 -4.46
N VAL A 273 22.65 19.62 -4.75
CA VAL A 273 23.88 19.30 -5.45
C VAL A 273 23.62 19.27 -6.94
N ARG A 274 24.44 20.00 -7.70
CA ARG A 274 24.57 19.85 -9.16
C ARG A 274 25.81 19.03 -9.45
N VAL A 275 25.64 17.94 -10.16
CA VAL A 275 26.74 17.12 -10.67
C VAL A 275 27.21 17.75 -11.98
N GLY A 276 28.41 18.31 -11.98
CA GLY A 276 29.08 18.88 -13.17
C GLY A 276 30.08 17.88 -13.76
N VAL A 277 30.63 18.21 -14.92
CA VAL A 277 31.69 17.41 -15.57
C VAL A 277 32.97 17.34 -14.70
N SER A 278 33.27 18.40 -13.96
CA SER A 278 34.48 18.55 -13.13
C SER A 278 34.24 18.27 -11.62
N GLY A 279 33.04 17.81 -11.25
CA GLY A 279 32.72 17.53 -9.85
C GLY A 279 31.37 18.06 -9.37
N ASP A 280 31.14 17.92 -8.10
CA ASP A 280 29.92 18.31 -7.42
C ASP A 280 29.96 19.78 -6.97
N THR A 281 28.86 20.48 -7.13
CA THR A 281 28.71 21.85 -6.68
C THR A 281 27.40 22.02 -5.92
N VAL A 282 27.44 22.67 -4.76
CA VAL A 282 26.22 23.00 -4.01
C VAL A 282 25.66 24.31 -4.55
N ILE A 283 24.42 24.25 -5.01
CA ILE A 283 23.69 25.36 -5.62
C ILE A 283 22.56 25.79 -4.69
N ARG A 284 22.36 27.11 -4.57
CA ARG A 284 21.19 27.68 -3.89
C ARG A 284 19.93 27.44 -4.74
N ASN A 285 18.89 26.96 -4.11
CA ASN A 285 17.59 26.78 -4.75
C ASN A 285 16.84 28.13 -4.73
N GLU A 286 16.52 28.68 -5.89
CA GLU A 286 15.77 29.92 -6.02
C GLU A 286 14.33 29.82 -5.50
N ASN A 287 13.76 28.61 -5.48
CA ASN A 287 12.45 28.35 -4.94
C ASN A 287 12.52 27.26 -3.85
N PRO A 288 12.72 27.61 -2.58
CA PRO A 288 12.89 26.64 -1.48
C PRO A 288 11.71 25.69 -1.29
N HIS A 289 10.53 26.06 -1.77
CA HIS A 289 9.33 25.21 -1.73
C HIS A 289 9.30 24.16 -2.84
N LEU A 290 10.12 24.29 -3.88
CA LEU A 290 10.31 23.26 -4.90
C LEU A 290 11.32 22.22 -4.40
N GLN A 291 10.84 21.02 -4.15
CA GLN A 291 11.63 19.91 -3.62
C GLN A 291 12.40 19.24 -4.77
N LEU A 292 13.45 19.94 -5.24
CA LEU A 292 14.29 19.52 -6.37
C LEU A 292 14.88 18.14 -6.16
N GLY A 293 14.82 17.30 -7.20
CA GLY A 293 15.26 15.92 -7.14
C GLY A 293 14.21 15.00 -6.49
N SER A 294 12.92 15.25 -6.70
CA SER A 294 11.83 14.37 -6.26
C SER A 294 11.02 13.76 -7.41
N GLY A 295 11.24 14.24 -8.66
CA GLY A 295 10.51 13.79 -9.84
C GLY A 295 10.88 12.38 -10.30
N TYR A 296 9.93 11.67 -10.95
CA TYR A 296 10.12 10.35 -11.56
C TYR A 296 9.04 10.09 -12.62
N THR A 297 9.20 9.01 -13.37
CA THR A 297 8.20 8.52 -14.33
C THR A 297 7.87 7.06 -14.06
N GLN A 298 6.68 6.61 -14.49
CA GLN A 298 6.25 5.24 -14.32
C GLN A 298 5.38 4.79 -15.49
N ASN A 299 5.55 3.54 -15.90
CA ASN A 299 4.74 2.88 -16.91
C ASN A 299 4.24 1.55 -16.38
N ASP A 300 2.94 1.32 -16.52
CA ASP A 300 2.27 0.12 -16.05
C ASP A 300 1.49 -0.53 -17.19
N LEU A 301 1.60 -1.84 -17.29
CA LEU A 301 0.84 -2.68 -18.22
C LEU A 301 0.05 -3.71 -17.42
N PHE A 302 -1.21 -3.84 -17.75
CA PHE A 302 -2.12 -4.80 -17.17
C PHE A 302 -2.88 -5.57 -18.24
N GLN A 303 -2.96 -6.89 -18.08
CA GLN A 303 -3.76 -7.77 -18.91
C GLN A 303 -4.47 -8.79 -18.04
N LYS A 304 -5.80 -8.84 -18.10
CA LYS A 304 -6.58 -9.89 -17.47
C LYS A 304 -7.52 -10.53 -18.47
N ILE A 305 -7.47 -11.85 -18.56
CA ILE A 305 -8.27 -12.66 -19.47
C ILE A 305 -9.07 -13.67 -18.65
N VAL A 306 -10.34 -13.80 -18.93
CA VAL A 306 -11.24 -14.75 -18.27
C VAL A 306 -11.90 -15.65 -19.30
N PHE A 307 -11.84 -16.93 -19.03
CA PHE A 307 -12.49 -17.98 -19.83
C PHE A 307 -13.56 -18.67 -19.01
N LYS A 308 -14.77 -18.78 -19.55
CA LYS A 308 -15.85 -19.62 -19.00
C LYS A 308 -15.75 -21.01 -19.60
N GLN A 309 -15.71 -22.00 -18.74
CA GLN A 309 -15.65 -23.41 -19.14
C GLN A 309 -17.03 -24.08 -19.06
N LYS A 310 -17.19 -25.22 -19.77
CA LYS A 310 -18.47 -25.94 -19.86
C LYS A 310 -19.08 -26.34 -18.51
N ASN A 311 -18.25 -26.60 -17.50
CA ASN A 311 -18.67 -27.05 -16.17
C ASN A 311 -18.95 -25.92 -15.17
N LYS A 312 -19.35 -24.71 -15.64
CA LYS A 312 -19.53 -23.51 -14.80
C LYS A 312 -18.26 -23.09 -14.04
N SER A 313 -17.09 -23.57 -14.44
CA SER A 313 -15.81 -23.10 -13.96
C SER A 313 -15.31 -21.92 -14.79
N THR A 314 -14.43 -21.13 -14.19
CA THR A 314 -13.75 -20.03 -14.87
C THR A 314 -12.24 -20.16 -14.70
N SER A 315 -11.51 -19.86 -15.76
CA SER A 315 -10.05 -19.71 -15.74
C SER A 315 -9.70 -18.26 -15.98
N THR A 316 -8.83 -17.73 -15.15
CA THR A 316 -8.35 -16.34 -15.27
C THR A 316 -6.84 -16.34 -15.42
N VAL A 317 -6.35 -15.67 -16.45
CA VAL A 317 -4.93 -15.30 -16.62
C VAL A 317 -4.79 -13.82 -16.29
N ASN A 318 -3.84 -13.48 -15.41
CA ASN A 318 -3.57 -12.10 -15.02
C ASN A 318 -2.07 -11.83 -15.18
N ILE A 319 -1.74 -10.79 -15.93
CA ILE A 319 -0.36 -10.34 -16.18
C ILE A 319 -0.29 -8.85 -15.81
N GLN A 320 0.69 -8.51 -14.99
CA GLN A 320 0.96 -7.14 -14.58
C GLN A 320 2.45 -6.85 -14.75
N TYR A 321 2.78 -5.71 -15.30
CA TYR A 321 4.13 -5.21 -15.39
C TYR A 321 4.16 -3.74 -14.99
N SER A 322 5.02 -3.41 -14.05
CA SER A 322 5.26 -2.04 -13.57
C SER A 322 6.74 -1.73 -13.68
N ASN A 323 7.08 -0.56 -14.19
CA ASN A 323 8.45 -0.09 -14.33
C ASN A 323 8.51 1.42 -14.15
N SER A 324 9.31 1.87 -13.17
CA SER A 324 9.59 3.30 -12.98
C SER A 324 10.92 3.72 -13.61
N SER A 325 11.14 5.01 -13.77
CA SER A 325 12.49 5.58 -13.86
C SER A 325 13.21 5.45 -12.52
N ASN A 326 14.41 6.02 -12.41
CA ASN A 326 15.03 6.26 -11.11
C ASN A 326 14.09 7.07 -10.22
N VAL A 327 13.90 6.62 -8.97
CA VAL A 327 13.07 7.28 -7.96
C VAL A 327 13.99 7.90 -6.91
N PRO A 328 14.24 9.22 -6.96
CA PRO A 328 15.14 9.85 -6.01
C PRO A 328 14.65 9.69 -4.58
N ARG A 329 15.54 9.30 -3.68
CA ARG A 329 15.31 9.22 -2.26
C ARG A 329 15.50 10.61 -1.65
N TYR A 330 14.45 11.42 -1.74
CA TYR A 330 14.51 12.85 -1.43
C TYR A 330 15.00 13.14 -0.01
N ASP A 331 14.56 12.36 0.98
CA ASP A 331 14.99 12.50 2.37
C ASP A 331 16.52 12.46 2.50
N ARG A 332 17.18 11.53 1.78
CA ARG A 332 18.63 11.37 1.82
C ARG A 332 19.39 12.49 1.08
N LEU A 333 18.75 13.05 0.06
CA LEU A 333 19.35 14.21 -0.66
C LEU A 333 19.33 15.49 0.18
N THR A 334 18.62 15.50 1.31
CA THR A 334 18.62 16.59 2.29
C THR A 334 19.50 16.33 3.51
N ASP A 335 20.06 15.12 3.65
CA ASP A 335 20.93 14.76 4.77
C ASP A 335 22.21 15.61 4.75
N LEU A 336 22.57 16.10 5.94
CA LEU A 336 23.81 16.86 6.14
C LEU A 336 24.97 15.92 6.51
N ASN A 337 26.18 16.30 6.15
CA ASN A 337 27.39 15.58 6.53
C ASN A 337 27.81 15.98 7.95
N PRO A 338 27.76 15.09 8.94
CA PRO A 338 28.10 15.40 10.32
C PRO A 338 29.61 15.59 10.55
N LEU A 339 30.46 15.11 9.63
CA LEU A 339 31.92 15.12 9.78
C LEU A 339 32.58 16.47 9.36
N ILE A 340 31.83 17.33 8.68
CA ILE A 340 32.35 18.66 8.34
C ILE A 340 32.15 19.55 9.56
N ASN A 341 33.25 19.84 10.27
CA ASN A 341 33.24 20.69 11.44
C ASN A 341 32.79 22.13 11.06
N PRO A 342 31.82 22.75 11.77
CA PRO A 342 31.47 24.12 11.53
C PRO A 342 32.57 25.05 12.10
N PRO A 343 32.74 26.30 11.66
CA PRO A 343 31.65 27.28 11.67
C PRO A 343 31.60 28.33 10.56
N GLN A 344 32.10 28.12 9.37
CA GLN A 344 32.21 29.19 8.38
C GLN A 344 31.17 29.17 7.25
N GLU A 345 30.39 28.12 7.14
CA GLU A 345 29.32 27.99 6.12
C GLU A 345 27.98 27.61 6.78
N PRO A 346 26.83 28.06 6.29
CA PRO A 346 25.52 27.62 6.74
C PRO A 346 25.44 26.10 6.71
N ASN A 347 24.97 25.47 7.80
CA ASN A 347 24.84 24.03 7.94
C ASN A 347 24.17 23.37 6.72
N GLU A 348 23.23 24.08 6.09
CA GLU A 348 22.45 23.61 4.94
C GLU A 348 23.27 23.40 3.66
N ARG A 349 24.50 23.92 3.56
CA ARG A 349 25.39 23.68 2.42
C ARG A 349 26.20 22.40 2.51
N ARG A 350 26.17 21.72 3.65
CA ARG A 350 26.98 20.51 3.89
C ARG A 350 26.23 19.25 3.51
N LEU A 351 25.69 19.19 2.29
CA LEU A 351 24.95 18.03 1.81
C LEU A 351 25.85 16.79 1.74
N ARG A 352 25.34 15.67 2.22
CA ARG A 352 26.06 14.42 2.32
C ARG A 352 26.13 13.66 1.01
N PHE A 353 25.06 13.67 0.23
CA PHE A 353 24.93 12.89 -0.99
C PHE A 353 24.76 13.75 -2.22
N SER A 354 25.50 13.42 -3.28
CA SER A 354 25.29 13.95 -4.62
C SER A 354 24.18 13.21 -5.33
N SER A 355 24.09 11.90 -5.09
CA SER A 355 23.05 11.05 -5.65
C SER A 355 22.61 10.01 -4.63
N TRP A 356 21.31 9.88 -4.46
CA TRP A 356 20.69 8.79 -3.74
C TRP A 356 19.33 8.52 -4.35
N TYR A 357 19.16 7.37 -4.98
CA TYR A 357 17.89 7.00 -5.60
C TYR A 357 17.74 5.48 -5.61
N TYR A 358 16.49 5.05 -5.60
CA TYR A 358 16.15 3.71 -6.04
C TYR A 358 16.22 3.73 -7.57
N GLY A 359 16.93 2.78 -8.19
CA GLY A 359 16.90 2.60 -9.63
C GLY A 359 15.50 2.17 -10.08
N PRO A 360 15.29 1.81 -11.33
CA PRO A 360 13.97 1.42 -11.80
C PRO A 360 13.35 0.37 -10.87
N GLN A 361 12.18 0.69 -10.29
CA GLN A 361 11.41 -0.27 -9.53
C GLN A 361 10.60 -1.10 -10.53
N LYS A 362 10.95 -2.39 -10.65
CA LYS A 362 10.31 -3.26 -11.63
C LYS A 362 9.59 -4.39 -10.93
N ARG A 363 8.36 -4.66 -11.35
CA ARG A 363 7.60 -5.83 -10.93
C ARG A 363 6.87 -6.42 -12.12
N PHE A 364 7.13 -7.69 -12.38
CA PHE A 364 6.33 -8.53 -13.25
C PHE A 364 5.58 -9.54 -12.40
N LEU A 365 4.27 -9.66 -12.62
CA LEU A 365 3.42 -10.67 -12.01
C LEU A 365 2.66 -11.40 -13.11
N SER A 366 2.73 -12.72 -13.12
CA SER A 366 1.84 -13.58 -13.89
C SER A 366 1.14 -14.56 -12.98
N SER A 367 -0.15 -14.80 -13.23
CA SER A 367 -0.91 -15.80 -12.48
C SER A 367 -1.97 -16.47 -13.34
N TYR A 368 -2.23 -17.73 -13.03
CA TYR A 368 -3.36 -18.48 -13.51
C TYR A 368 -4.24 -18.86 -12.33
N GLN A 369 -5.54 -18.59 -12.43
CA GLN A 369 -6.52 -18.92 -11.42
C GLN A 369 -7.64 -19.75 -12.04
N TRP A 370 -7.98 -20.85 -11.40
CA TRP A 370 -9.13 -21.67 -11.72
C TRP A 370 -10.13 -21.62 -10.57
N LYS A 371 -11.38 -21.27 -10.90
CA LYS A 371 -12.51 -21.25 -9.96
C LYS A 371 -13.60 -22.18 -10.44
N SER A 372 -14.15 -22.99 -9.54
CA SER A 372 -15.29 -23.86 -9.86
C SER A 372 -16.27 -23.93 -8.71
N ARG A 373 -17.53 -24.18 -9.05
CA ARG A 373 -18.62 -24.42 -8.08
C ARG A 373 -18.97 -25.89 -8.05
N LYS A 374 -19.38 -26.40 -6.87
CA LYS A 374 -19.86 -27.77 -6.66
C LYS A 374 -18.90 -28.83 -7.19
N VAL A 375 -17.65 -28.78 -6.76
CA VAL A 375 -16.58 -29.68 -7.16
C VAL A 375 -15.92 -30.29 -5.93
N PHE A 376 -15.52 -31.55 -5.99
CA PHE A 376 -14.88 -32.30 -4.89
C PHE A 376 -15.68 -32.29 -3.57
N GLY A 377 -17.02 -32.19 -3.63
CA GLY A 377 -17.86 -32.08 -2.44
C GLY A 377 -17.92 -30.71 -1.78
N PHE A 378 -17.21 -29.71 -2.29
CA PHE A 378 -17.26 -28.33 -1.87
C PHE A 378 -18.22 -27.50 -2.71
N ASP A 379 -18.74 -26.40 -2.15
CA ASP A 379 -19.61 -25.47 -2.86
C ASP A 379 -18.84 -24.53 -3.78
N GLY A 380 -17.57 -24.31 -3.49
CA GLY A 380 -16.64 -23.55 -4.32
C GLY A 380 -15.21 -23.94 -4.05
N VAL A 381 -14.39 -23.98 -5.10
CA VAL A 381 -12.94 -24.18 -5.03
C VAL A 381 -12.27 -23.15 -5.90
N ASN A 382 -11.18 -22.56 -5.40
CA ASN A 382 -10.32 -21.63 -6.09
C ASN A 382 -8.87 -22.12 -5.97
N ILE A 383 -8.20 -22.32 -7.10
CA ILE A 383 -6.79 -22.70 -7.16
C ILE A 383 -6.08 -21.67 -8.02
N SER A 384 -4.97 -21.15 -7.54
CA SER A 384 -4.12 -20.25 -8.30
C SER A 384 -2.66 -20.61 -8.17
N ILE A 385 -1.94 -20.48 -9.28
CA ILE A 385 -0.49 -20.52 -9.35
C ILE A 385 0.01 -19.17 -9.85
N TYR A 386 1.16 -18.75 -9.37
CA TYR A 386 1.70 -17.44 -9.72
C TYR A 386 3.23 -17.42 -9.76
N HIS A 387 3.73 -16.46 -10.52
CA HIS A 387 5.15 -16.15 -10.59
C HIS A 387 5.35 -14.64 -10.57
N GLN A 388 6.35 -14.17 -9.84
CA GLN A 388 6.73 -12.75 -9.79
C GLN A 388 8.25 -12.61 -9.98
N ASN A 389 8.63 -11.60 -10.77
CA ASN A 389 9.98 -11.09 -10.88
C ASN A 389 9.99 -9.65 -10.39
N ILE A 390 10.83 -9.36 -9.42
CA ILE A 390 10.94 -8.05 -8.79
C ILE A 390 12.40 -7.62 -8.85
N GLU A 391 12.65 -6.38 -9.27
CA GLU A 391 13.97 -5.77 -9.24
C GLU A 391 13.91 -4.51 -8.41
N GLU A 392 14.68 -4.49 -7.33
CA GLU A 392 14.90 -3.33 -6.47
C GLU A 392 16.38 -2.97 -6.49
N SER A 393 16.68 -1.68 -6.41
CA SER A 393 18.08 -1.26 -6.38
C SER A 393 18.27 -0.01 -5.52
N ARG A 394 19.52 0.22 -5.13
CA ARG A 394 19.95 1.42 -4.42
C ARG A 394 21.23 1.95 -5.05
N MET A 395 21.14 3.17 -5.53
CA MET A 395 22.23 3.90 -6.15
C MET A 395 22.63 5.05 -5.22
N THR A 396 23.87 5.04 -4.75
CA THR A 396 24.35 6.03 -3.78
C THR A 396 25.70 6.59 -4.16
N ARG A 397 25.85 7.90 -4.09
CA ARG A 397 27.13 8.59 -4.26
C ARG A 397 27.26 9.73 -3.25
N LYS A 398 28.27 9.68 -2.40
CA LYS A 398 28.57 10.76 -1.45
C LYS A 398 29.02 12.02 -2.20
N PHE A 399 28.78 13.19 -1.61
CA PHE A 399 29.29 14.45 -2.14
C PHE A 399 30.82 14.43 -2.28
N GLY A 400 31.32 14.83 -3.44
CA GLY A 400 32.74 14.82 -3.78
C GLY A 400 33.34 13.44 -4.07
N SER A 401 32.57 12.36 -3.98
CA SER A 401 33.02 11.01 -4.38
C SER A 401 32.82 10.82 -5.90
N GLU A 402 33.81 10.19 -6.53
CA GLU A 402 33.72 9.81 -7.95
C GLU A 402 32.90 8.52 -8.14
N ILE A 403 32.78 7.70 -7.09
CA ILE A 403 32.22 6.37 -7.20
C ILE A 403 30.72 6.35 -6.89
N LEU A 404 29.92 6.01 -7.89
CA LEU A 404 28.52 5.64 -7.74
C LEU A 404 28.44 4.15 -7.34
N LYS A 405 27.92 3.92 -6.16
CA LYS A 405 27.69 2.57 -5.63
C LYS A 405 26.30 2.09 -6.04
N SER A 406 26.26 1.01 -6.77
CA SER A 406 25.06 0.38 -7.29
C SER A 406 24.83 -0.95 -6.59
N ARG A 407 23.69 -1.11 -5.89
CA ARG A 407 23.27 -2.38 -5.29
C ARG A 407 21.94 -2.79 -5.88
N VAL A 408 21.89 -4.00 -6.43
CA VAL A 408 20.71 -4.49 -7.18
C VAL A 408 20.29 -5.84 -6.61
N GLU A 409 19.03 -5.94 -6.25
CA GLU A 409 18.38 -7.15 -5.76
C GLU A 409 17.35 -7.63 -6.77
N LYS A 410 17.50 -8.85 -7.29
CA LYS A 410 16.56 -9.53 -8.17
C LYS A 410 15.88 -10.66 -7.41
N VAL A 411 14.56 -10.54 -7.24
CA VAL A 411 13.75 -11.48 -6.48
C VAL A 411 12.83 -12.24 -7.41
N TYR A 412 12.81 -13.55 -7.26
CA TYR A 412 11.92 -14.47 -7.95
C TYR A 412 11.02 -15.15 -6.94
N VAL A 413 9.72 -15.11 -7.16
CA VAL A 413 8.72 -15.73 -6.29
C VAL A 413 7.81 -16.61 -7.14
N THR A 414 7.75 -17.89 -6.83
CA THR A 414 6.78 -18.82 -7.41
C THR A 414 5.94 -19.41 -6.28
N GLY A 415 4.64 -19.49 -6.49
CA GLY A 415 3.78 -20.01 -5.45
C GLY A 415 2.41 -20.44 -5.94
N PHE A 416 1.66 -21.02 -5.02
CA PHE A 416 0.31 -21.48 -5.24
C PHE A 416 -0.58 -21.17 -4.05
N ASN A 417 -1.86 -21.01 -4.31
CA ASN A 417 -2.92 -20.86 -3.31
C ASN A 417 -4.09 -21.79 -3.67
N SER A 418 -4.66 -22.44 -2.68
CA SER A 418 -5.89 -23.22 -2.81
C SER A 418 -6.86 -22.86 -1.70
N ASP A 419 -8.09 -22.55 -2.07
CA ASP A 419 -9.16 -22.18 -1.15
C ASP A 419 -10.42 -22.97 -1.51
N ALA A 420 -11.05 -23.58 -0.53
CA ALA A 420 -12.31 -24.31 -0.69
C ALA A 420 -13.34 -23.81 0.33
N ILE A 421 -14.61 -23.76 -0.09
CA ILE A 421 -15.73 -23.36 0.77
C ILE A 421 -16.78 -24.48 0.80
N LYS A 422 -17.26 -24.79 2.00
CA LYS A 422 -18.36 -25.74 2.23
C LYS A 422 -19.39 -25.12 3.17
N ARG A 423 -20.66 -25.22 2.78
CA ARG A 423 -21.79 -24.77 3.61
C ARG A 423 -22.70 -25.95 3.91
N TRP A 424 -23.14 -26.04 5.15
CA TRP A 424 -24.15 -27.04 5.59
C TRP A 424 -24.92 -26.48 6.80
N GLY A 425 -26.22 -26.50 6.74
CA GLY A 425 -27.08 -25.93 7.79
C GLY A 425 -26.67 -24.49 8.09
N ASN A 426 -26.30 -24.23 9.33
CA ASN A 426 -25.85 -22.93 9.84
C ASN A 426 -24.34 -22.73 9.76
N ASN A 427 -23.61 -23.66 9.17
CA ASN A 427 -22.14 -23.65 9.16
C ASN A 427 -21.57 -23.24 7.81
N THR A 428 -20.49 -22.48 7.84
CA THR A 428 -19.65 -22.19 6.68
C THR A 428 -18.19 -22.47 7.03
N LEU A 429 -17.61 -23.46 6.40
CA LEU A 429 -16.20 -23.81 6.50
C LEU A 429 -15.48 -23.33 5.26
N ARG A 430 -14.34 -22.68 5.45
CA ARG A 430 -13.35 -22.37 4.43
C ARG A 430 -12.04 -23.00 4.85
N ALA A 431 -11.43 -23.73 3.94
CA ALA A 431 -10.16 -24.39 4.19
C ALA A 431 -9.28 -24.28 2.96
N GLY A 432 -8.01 -24.34 3.16
CA GLY A 432 -7.07 -24.25 2.06
C GLY A 432 -5.63 -24.53 2.46
N PHE A 433 -4.79 -24.49 1.46
CA PHE A 433 -3.35 -24.58 1.63
C PHE A 433 -2.67 -23.65 0.65
N ASP A 434 -1.52 -23.13 1.04
CA ASP A 434 -0.68 -22.27 0.21
C ASP A 434 0.79 -22.58 0.42
N GLY A 435 1.57 -22.25 -0.59
CA GLY A 435 3.01 -22.38 -0.53
C GLY A 435 3.71 -21.42 -1.48
N SER A 436 4.94 -21.07 -1.14
CA SER A 436 5.80 -20.25 -1.99
C SER A 436 7.26 -20.67 -1.88
N TYR A 437 7.97 -20.51 -2.98
CA TYR A 437 9.41 -20.60 -3.09
C TYR A 437 9.93 -19.26 -3.61
N GLN A 438 10.90 -18.70 -2.90
CA GLN A 438 11.43 -17.37 -3.15
C GLN A 438 12.95 -17.42 -3.17
N GLN A 439 13.54 -16.66 -4.09
CA GLN A 439 14.97 -16.55 -4.25
C GLN A 439 15.37 -15.09 -4.49
N VAL A 440 16.50 -14.67 -3.92
CA VAL A 440 17.09 -13.36 -4.22
C VAL A 440 18.53 -13.50 -4.64
N PHE A 441 18.89 -12.74 -5.68
CA PHE A 441 20.26 -12.49 -6.11
C PHE A 441 20.60 -11.05 -5.78
N SER A 442 21.68 -10.84 -5.03
CA SER A 442 22.17 -9.52 -4.66
C SER A 442 23.51 -9.27 -5.32
N THR A 443 23.64 -8.17 -6.05
CA THR A 443 24.86 -7.75 -6.72
C THR A 443 25.20 -6.32 -6.36
N ALA A 444 26.48 -5.97 -6.37
CA ALA A 444 26.92 -4.62 -6.07
C ALA A 444 28.18 -4.24 -6.83
N THR A 445 28.16 -3.04 -7.43
CA THR A 445 29.29 -2.48 -8.19
C THR A 445 29.51 -1.00 -7.81
N GLY A 446 30.76 -0.55 -7.95
CA GLY A 446 31.16 0.85 -7.87
C GLY A 446 31.68 1.33 -9.23
N GLU A 447 31.11 2.38 -9.77
CA GLU A 447 31.48 2.94 -11.08
C GLU A 447 31.93 4.40 -10.93
N ASN A 448 33.06 4.77 -11.57
CA ASN A 448 33.49 6.15 -11.60
C ASN A 448 32.60 6.94 -12.57
N VAL A 449 31.86 7.94 -12.05
CA VAL A 449 30.91 8.75 -12.84
C VAL A 449 31.60 9.77 -13.74
N PHE A 450 32.87 10.07 -13.50
CA PHE A 450 33.65 11.05 -14.28
C PHE A 450 34.62 10.38 -15.25
N ASP A 451 34.94 9.10 -15.02
CA ASP A 451 35.77 8.29 -15.93
C ASP A 451 35.10 6.93 -16.21
N PRO A 452 34.27 6.84 -17.25
CA PRO A 452 33.64 5.57 -17.61
C PRO A 452 34.62 4.46 -18.05
N SER A 453 35.91 4.81 -18.31
CA SER A 453 36.96 3.84 -18.66
C SER A 453 37.62 3.21 -17.43
N ALA A 454 37.41 3.77 -16.24
CA ALA A 454 37.95 3.23 -15.00
C ALA A 454 37.36 1.83 -14.69
N PRO A 455 38.17 0.94 -14.11
CA PRO A 455 37.67 -0.38 -13.76
C PRO A 455 36.47 -0.34 -12.81
N VAL A 456 35.48 -1.18 -13.06
CA VAL A 456 34.31 -1.36 -12.19
C VAL A 456 34.77 -2.02 -10.87
N LEU A 457 34.52 -1.37 -9.76
CA LEU A 457 34.88 -1.85 -8.44
C LEU A 457 33.83 -2.85 -7.94
N GLN A 458 34.27 -3.95 -7.38
CA GLN A 458 33.42 -4.83 -6.60
C GLN A 458 33.26 -4.25 -5.20
N ILE A 459 32.02 -4.09 -4.75
CA ILE A 459 31.69 -3.57 -3.42
C ILE A 459 30.76 -4.54 -2.67
N SER A 460 30.56 -4.34 -1.37
CA SER A 460 29.69 -5.20 -0.57
C SER A 460 28.25 -5.18 -1.07
N THR A 461 27.72 -6.36 -1.25
CA THR A 461 26.28 -6.56 -1.52
C THR A 461 25.46 -6.26 -0.27
N ARG A 462 24.15 -6.08 -0.43
CA ARG A 462 23.22 -5.88 0.69
C ARG A 462 22.92 -7.19 1.41
N TYR A 463 22.71 -8.24 0.66
CA TYR A 463 22.47 -9.61 1.12
C TYR A 463 23.62 -10.50 0.69
N PRO A 464 23.77 -11.68 1.30
CA PRO A 464 24.84 -12.61 0.93
C PRO A 464 24.93 -12.86 -0.58
N GLY A 465 26.15 -12.91 -1.12
CA GLY A 465 26.37 -13.04 -2.57
C GLY A 465 26.12 -14.45 -3.12
N GLY A 466 25.96 -15.48 -2.25
CA GLY A 466 25.63 -16.84 -2.64
C GLY A 466 24.14 -17.10 -2.79
N GLN A 467 23.75 -18.34 -2.55
CA GLN A 467 22.35 -18.76 -2.65
C GLN A 467 21.53 -18.20 -1.47
N ASN A 468 20.42 -17.53 -1.77
CA ASN A 468 19.48 -17.00 -0.79
C ASN A 468 18.07 -17.45 -1.15
N VAL A 469 17.50 -18.33 -0.34
CA VAL A 469 16.19 -18.97 -0.61
C VAL A 469 15.31 -18.95 0.63
N MET A 470 14.03 -18.69 0.43
CA MET A 470 13.01 -18.84 1.46
C MET A 470 11.81 -19.60 0.89
N SER A 471 11.37 -20.63 1.59
CA SER A 471 10.19 -21.40 1.21
C SER A 471 9.18 -21.48 2.34
N SER A 472 7.91 -21.52 2.01
CA SER A 472 6.82 -21.66 2.99
C SER A 472 5.76 -22.61 2.49
N LEU A 473 5.15 -23.35 3.42
CA LEU A 473 4.00 -24.20 3.19
C LEU A 473 3.09 -24.12 4.40
N ALA A 474 1.78 -24.01 4.19
CA ALA A 474 0.82 -23.93 5.28
C ALA A 474 -0.55 -24.45 4.89
N VAL A 475 -1.28 -24.93 5.88
CA VAL A 475 -2.71 -25.24 5.81
C VAL A 475 -3.47 -24.33 6.75
N PHE A 476 -4.70 -23.97 6.38
CA PHE A 476 -5.55 -23.13 7.19
C PHE A 476 -7.02 -23.52 7.07
N ALA A 477 -7.80 -23.17 8.08
CA ALA A 477 -9.24 -23.24 8.02
C ALA A 477 -9.87 -22.10 8.81
N THR A 478 -11.03 -21.64 8.35
CA THR A 478 -11.91 -20.71 9.05
C THR A 478 -13.33 -21.26 9.04
N HIS A 479 -14.01 -21.18 10.17
CA HIS A 479 -15.35 -21.67 10.35
C HIS A 479 -16.24 -20.57 10.91
N VAL A 480 -17.43 -20.42 10.36
CA VAL A 480 -18.46 -19.52 10.87
C VAL A 480 -19.71 -20.34 11.16
N ASN A 481 -20.14 -20.33 12.40
CA ASN A 481 -21.36 -21.01 12.84
C ASN A 481 -22.41 -19.98 13.30
N LYS A 482 -23.58 -20.03 12.71
CA LYS A 482 -24.78 -19.33 13.15
C LYS A 482 -25.46 -20.13 14.27
N ILE A 483 -25.14 -19.85 15.53
CA ILE A 483 -25.77 -20.49 16.70
C ILE A 483 -27.24 -20.17 16.75
N SER A 484 -27.59 -18.91 16.45
CA SER A 484 -28.98 -18.44 16.39
C SER A 484 -29.08 -17.28 15.40
N ASN A 485 -30.30 -16.75 15.22
CA ASN A 485 -30.50 -15.55 14.39
C ASN A 485 -29.77 -14.30 14.89
N LYS A 486 -29.33 -14.30 16.18
CA LYS A 486 -28.65 -13.17 16.79
C LYS A 486 -27.18 -13.43 17.08
N PHE A 487 -26.74 -14.66 17.19
CA PHE A 487 -25.38 -15.02 17.59
C PHE A 487 -24.68 -15.87 16.55
N LYS A 488 -23.46 -15.46 16.22
CA LYS A 488 -22.53 -16.20 15.36
C LYS A 488 -21.20 -16.31 16.05
N ILE A 489 -20.53 -17.45 15.88
CA ILE A 489 -19.13 -17.67 16.27
C ILE A 489 -18.32 -17.82 15.00
N SER A 490 -17.16 -17.18 14.98
CA SER A 490 -16.15 -17.31 13.93
C SER A 490 -14.86 -17.84 14.55
N GLU A 491 -14.31 -18.87 13.97
CA GLU A 491 -13.09 -19.54 14.42
C GLU A 491 -12.13 -19.65 13.23
N GLY A 492 -10.84 -19.56 13.49
CA GLY A 492 -9.84 -19.73 12.45
C GLY A 492 -8.54 -20.30 13.00
N PHE A 493 -7.87 -21.11 12.22
CA PHE A 493 -6.52 -21.58 12.53
C PHE A 493 -5.68 -21.72 11.29
N ARG A 494 -4.38 -21.64 11.46
CA ARG A 494 -3.34 -21.89 10.46
C ARG A 494 -2.14 -22.55 11.14
N VAL A 495 -1.58 -23.53 10.46
CA VAL A 495 -0.29 -24.11 10.82
C VAL A 495 0.58 -24.21 9.57
N GLY A 496 1.86 -24.01 9.73
CA GLY A 496 2.77 -24.01 8.59
C GLY A 496 4.22 -24.12 8.99
N LEU A 497 5.05 -24.17 7.97
CA LEU A 497 6.50 -24.26 8.08
C LEU A 497 7.13 -23.29 7.10
N THR A 498 8.10 -22.54 7.59
CA THR A 498 8.97 -21.69 6.76
C THR A 498 10.41 -22.16 6.90
N SER A 499 11.11 -22.30 5.78
CA SER A 499 12.54 -22.62 5.74
C SER A 499 13.28 -21.49 5.01
N LEU A 500 14.41 -21.07 5.56
CA LEU A 500 15.29 -20.07 4.99
C LEU A 500 16.72 -20.65 4.92
N PHE A 501 17.37 -20.42 3.79
CA PHE A 501 18.76 -20.71 3.56
C PHE A 501 19.44 -19.49 2.95
N SER A 502 20.63 -19.15 3.46
CA SER A 502 21.45 -18.04 2.96
C SER A 502 22.91 -18.40 3.03
N GLU A 503 23.66 -18.13 1.95
CA GLU A 503 25.06 -18.48 1.80
C GLU A 503 25.90 -17.22 1.53
N PHE A 504 26.93 -17.03 2.35
CA PHE A 504 27.87 -15.93 2.23
C PHE A 504 29.07 -16.37 1.41
N THR A 505 29.16 -15.91 0.18
CA THR A 505 30.29 -16.17 -0.72
C THR A 505 31.29 -15.02 -0.77
N ASP A 506 30.84 -13.80 -0.48
CA ASP A 506 31.69 -12.62 -0.45
C ASP A 506 32.03 -12.26 1.00
N MET A 507 33.25 -12.51 1.37
CA MET A 507 33.80 -12.32 2.73
C MET A 507 34.51 -10.95 2.90
N ALA A 508 34.43 -10.06 1.91
CA ALA A 508 35.29 -8.89 1.80
C ALA A 508 35.11 -7.85 2.92
N TYR A 509 34.00 -7.88 3.68
CA TYR A 509 33.70 -6.79 4.61
C TYR A 509 33.50 -7.20 6.06
N ILE A 510 32.96 -8.37 6.33
CA ILE A 510 32.77 -8.85 7.70
C ILE A 510 33.16 -10.32 7.73
N PRO A 511 34.28 -10.65 8.37
CA PRO A 511 34.68 -12.05 8.54
C PRO A 511 33.64 -12.71 9.47
N LEU A 512 32.72 -13.50 8.89
CA LEU A 512 31.67 -14.20 9.66
C LEU A 512 32.26 -15.12 10.73
N SER A 513 33.47 -15.64 10.51
CA SER A 513 34.24 -16.40 11.50
C SER A 513 34.52 -15.60 12.77
N SER A 514 34.73 -14.28 12.66
CA SER A 514 34.90 -13.39 13.81
C SER A 514 33.64 -13.19 14.63
N LEU A 515 32.47 -13.48 14.03
CA LEU A 515 31.14 -13.46 14.68
C LEU A 515 30.78 -14.86 15.21
N GLY A 516 31.65 -15.85 15.07
CA GLY A 516 31.35 -17.25 15.39
C GLY A 516 30.31 -17.88 14.46
N LEU A 517 30.05 -17.25 13.30
CA LEU A 517 29.07 -17.69 12.32
C LEU A 517 29.73 -18.56 11.23
N ARG A 518 28.99 -19.55 10.75
CA ARG A 518 29.32 -20.29 9.52
C ARG A 518 29.01 -19.42 8.29
N ASN A 519 29.55 -19.76 7.15
CA ASN A 519 29.26 -19.10 5.87
C ASN A 519 27.84 -19.36 5.37
N THR A 520 27.02 -20.04 6.16
CA THR A 520 25.63 -20.35 5.83
C THR A 520 24.73 -20.09 7.04
N ILE A 521 23.56 -19.52 6.76
CA ILE A 521 22.45 -19.45 7.72
C ILE A 521 21.36 -20.40 7.24
N TYR A 522 20.95 -21.31 8.10
CA TYR A 522 19.79 -22.16 7.86
C TYR A 522 18.83 -22.05 9.04
N GLN A 523 17.59 -21.69 8.74
CA GLN A 523 16.53 -21.62 9.74
C GLN A 523 15.28 -22.35 9.26
N ARG A 524 14.70 -23.17 10.13
CA ARG A 524 13.44 -23.87 9.89
C ARG A 524 12.47 -23.55 11.02
N THR A 525 11.39 -22.88 10.69
CA THR A 525 10.50 -22.24 11.64
C THR A 525 9.09 -22.78 11.49
N PRO A 526 8.62 -23.64 12.41
CA PRO A 526 7.19 -23.97 12.50
C PRO A 526 6.42 -22.77 13.01
N VAL A 527 5.21 -22.56 12.49
CA VAL A 527 4.35 -21.43 12.83
C VAL A 527 2.92 -21.87 13.02
N ALA A 528 2.22 -21.18 13.93
CA ALA A 528 0.80 -21.35 14.14
C ALA A 528 0.14 -20.01 14.44
N SER A 529 -1.10 -19.84 14.02
CA SER A 529 -1.96 -18.71 14.42
C SER A 529 -3.41 -19.16 14.50
N GLY A 530 -4.20 -18.43 15.28
CA GLY A 530 -5.61 -18.71 15.46
C GLY A 530 -6.42 -17.45 15.73
N SER A 531 -7.73 -17.58 15.57
CA SER A 531 -8.68 -16.54 15.93
C SER A 531 -9.98 -17.17 16.43
N ILE A 532 -10.63 -16.45 17.34
CA ILE A 532 -11.99 -16.74 17.76
C ILE A 532 -12.73 -15.41 17.89
N GLY A 533 -13.99 -15.38 17.50
CA GLY A 533 -14.79 -14.18 17.63
C GLY A 533 -16.28 -14.49 17.70
N VAL A 534 -16.99 -13.59 18.37
CA VAL A 534 -18.42 -13.63 18.53
C VAL A 534 -19.04 -12.41 17.90
N ILE A 535 -20.11 -12.61 17.15
CA ILE A 535 -20.93 -11.56 16.58
C ILE A 535 -22.32 -11.64 17.22
N TYR A 536 -22.78 -10.51 17.75
CA TYR A 536 -24.13 -10.33 18.23
C TYR A 536 -24.88 -9.33 17.34
N GLU A 537 -25.95 -9.78 16.70
CA GLU A 537 -26.86 -8.97 15.88
C GLU A 537 -28.13 -8.70 16.67
N LYS A 538 -28.21 -7.51 17.29
CA LYS A 538 -29.43 -7.08 18.01
C LYS A 538 -30.62 -6.98 17.03
N SER A 539 -30.33 -6.55 15.79
CA SER A 539 -31.27 -6.42 14.69
C SER A 539 -30.54 -6.48 13.36
N GLU A 540 -31.23 -6.46 12.23
CA GLU A 540 -30.64 -6.34 10.89
C GLU A 540 -29.83 -5.05 10.69
N PHE A 541 -30.00 -4.06 11.57
CA PHE A 541 -29.34 -2.75 11.56
C PHE A 541 -28.22 -2.62 12.58
N SER A 542 -27.94 -3.64 13.37
CA SER A 542 -26.97 -3.55 14.46
C SER A 542 -26.12 -4.79 14.57
N LYS A 543 -24.80 -4.61 14.55
CA LYS A 543 -23.80 -5.64 14.74
C LYS A 543 -22.82 -5.22 15.82
N HIS A 544 -22.62 -6.08 16.80
CA HIS A 544 -21.55 -6.01 17.79
C HIS A 544 -20.62 -7.18 17.58
N SER A 545 -19.32 -6.98 17.69
CA SER A 545 -18.33 -8.06 17.57
C SER A 545 -17.27 -7.94 18.65
N VAL A 546 -16.85 -9.10 19.15
CA VAL A 546 -15.67 -9.24 20.01
C VAL A 546 -14.83 -10.35 19.42
N SER A 547 -13.52 -10.14 19.30
CA SER A 547 -12.62 -11.16 18.79
C SER A 547 -11.29 -11.16 19.52
N PHE A 548 -10.69 -12.34 19.56
CA PHE A 548 -9.29 -12.54 19.94
C PHE A 548 -8.59 -13.22 18.75
N SER A 549 -7.44 -12.70 18.36
CA SER A 549 -6.70 -13.22 17.21
C SER A 549 -5.20 -13.15 17.44
N THR A 550 -4.49 -14.08 16.83
CA THR A 550 -3.03 -14.14 16.87
C THR A 550 -2.47 -14.02 15.45
N ALA A 551 -1.28 -13.44 15.34
CA ALA A 551 -0.51 -13.38 14.13
C ALA A 551 0.96 -13.63 14.40
N TYR A 552 1.70 -13.94 13.35
CA TYR A 552 3.15 -14.12 13.41
C TYR A 552 3.83 -13.48 12.22
N ARG A 553 5.11 -13.12 12.41
CA ARG A 553 6.03 -12.73 11.37
C ARG A 553 7.31 -13.54 11.49
N VAL A 554 7.63 -14.30 10.47
CA VAL A 554 8.88 -15.07 10.40
C VAL A 554 9.99 -14.14 9.93
N PRO A 555 11.16 -14.12 10.61
CA PRO A 555 12.33 -13.40 10.14
C PRO A 555 12.71 -13.82 8.71
N ASN A 556 12.99 -12.85 7.87
CA ASN A 556 13.40 -13.09 6.49
C ASN A 556 14.89 -12.80 6.30
N ILE A 557 15.37 -12.77 5.06
CA ILE A 557 16.80 -12.54 4.77
C ILE A 557 17.25 -11.13 5.20
N ASP A 558 16.38 -10.11 5.07
CA ASP A 558 16.72 -8.75 5.56
C ASP A 558 16.93 -8.72 7.09
N ASP A 559 16.21 -9.54 7.82
CA ASP A 559 16.37 -9.61 9.27
C ASP A 559 17.60 -10.42 9.70
N LEU A 560 17.81 -11.60 9.09
CA LEU A 560 18.77 -12.61 9.52
C LEU A 560 20.16 -12.37 8.96
N ALA A 561 20.27 -11.92 7.72
CA ALA A 561 21.50 -12.00 6.92
C ALA A 561 21.95 -10.66 6.31
N LYS A 562 21.26 -9.57 6.58
CA LYS A 562 21.67 -8.25 6.10
C LYS A 562 22.99 -7.84 6.73
N VAL A 563 23.95 -7.40 5.89
CA VAL A 563 25.29 -6.93 6.30
C VAL A 563 25.49 -5.43 6.08
N PHE A 564 24.41 -4.69 5.83
CA PHE A 564 24.47 -3.29 5.42
C PHE A 564 23.21 -2.55 5.86
N ASP A 565 23.36 -1.31 6.28
CA ASP A 565 22.22 -0.40 6.41
C ASP A 565 22.40 0.85 5.53
N SER A 566 21.28 1.45 5.13
CA SER A 566 21.24 2.71 4.41
C SER A 566 21.33 3.93 5.32
N ARG A 567 21.41 3.76 6.65
CA ARG A 567 21.67 4.83 7.61
C ARG A 567 23.17 5.05 7.77
N PRO A 568 23.64 6.26 7.52
CA PRO A 568 25.04 6.58 7.75
C PRO A 568 25.44 6.43 9.22
N GLY A 569 26.65 5.91 9.46
CA GLY A 569 27.17 5.72 10.82
C GLY A 569 26.60 4.51 11.55
N GLN A 570 26.00 3.56 10.85
CA GLN A 570 25.48 2.30 11.39
C GLN A 570 25.93 1.12 10.53
N LEU A 571 26.36 0.06 11.19
CA LEU A 571 26.62 -1.24 10.58
C LEU A 571 25.74 -2.29 11.23
N ILE A 572 24.87 -2.93 10.47
CA ILE A 572 24.07 -4.05 10.97
C ILE A 572 24.79 -5.35 10.65
N ILE A 573 24.99 -6.17 11.67
CA ILE A 573 25.57 -7.50 11.53
C ILE A 573 24.50 -8.60 11.61
N PRO A 574 24.70 -9.73 10.91
CA PRO A 574 23.78 -10.86 10.90
C PRO A 574 23.47 -11.44 12.27
N ASN A 575 22.22 -11.88 12.47
CA ASN A 575 21.83 -12.66 13.64
C ASN A 575 20.98 -13.87 13.24
N PRO A 576 21.54 -15.07 13.19
CA PRO A 576 20.84 -16.29 12.79
C PRO A 576 19.85 -16.83 13.84
N ASN A 577 19.85 -16.28 15.06
CA ASN A 577 19.09 -16.77 16.20
C ASN A 577 17.75 -16.07 16.41
N LEU A 578 17.28 -15.29 15.43
CA LEU A 578 16.02 -14.58 15.54
C LEU A 578 14.83 -15.53 15.57
N ARG A 579 13.87 -15.20 16.44
CA ARG A 579 12.58 -15.90 16.59
C ARG A 579 11.47 -15.13 15.89
N PRO A 580 10.35 -15.80 15.49
CA PRO A 580 9.20 -15.12 14.94
C PRO A 580 8.62 -14.11 15.92
N GLU A 581 8.27 -12.93 15.41
CA GLU A 581 7.41 -12.00 16.14
C GLU A 581 6.00 -12.59 16.26
N GLN A 582 5.36 -12.36 17.38
CA GLN A 582 3.98 -12.79 17.64
C GLN A 582 3.13 -11.62 18.10
N ALA A 583 1.92 -11.50 17.55
CA ALA A 583 0.92 -10.53 17.96
C ALA A 583 -0.30 -11.26 18.53
N PHE A 584 -0.81 -10.73 19.65
CA PHE A 584 -2.04 -11.18 20.31
C PHE A 584 -2.95 -9.96 20.43
N THR A 585 -4.09 -9.98 19.75
CA THR A 585 -5.01 -8.85 19.70
C THR A 585 -6.37 -9.23 20.25
N ALA A 586 -6.86 -8.42 21.18
CA ALA A 586 -8.27 -8.37 21.56
C ALA A 586 -8.92 -7.15 20.89
N GLU A 587 -10.06 -7.32 20.29
CA GLU A 587 -10.77 -6.30 19.53
C GLU A 587 -12.26 -6.34 19.83
N MET A 588 -12.87 -5.15 19.96
CA MET A 588 -14.30 -4.98 20.10
C MET A 588 -14.78 -3.91 19.13
N GLY A 589 -15.86 -4.21 18.37
CA GLY A 589 -16.39 -3.31 17.38
C GLY A 589 -17.91 -3.29 17.32
N ASN A 590 -18.44 -2.21 16.77
CA ASN A 590 -19.86 -2.05 16.53
C ASN A 590 -20.10 -1.35 15.19
N ILE A 591 -21.14 -1.79 14.49
CA ILE A 591 -21.71 -1.11 13.34
C ILE A 591 -23.21 -0.93 13.62
N GLN A 592 -23.67 0.31 13.65
CA GLN A 592 -25.04 0.68 13.90
C GLN A 592 -25.58 1.48 12.72
N LEU A 593 -26.64 0.99 12.12
CA LEU A 593 -27.42 1.68 11.09
C LEU A 593 -28.66 2.28 11.73
N PHE A 594 -29.04 3.45 11.23
CA PHE A 594 -30.24 4.17 11.65
C PHE A 594 -31.17 4.43 10.46
N LYS A 595 -32.43 4.72 10.72
CA LYS A 595 -33.37 5.15 9.69
C LYS A 595 -32.82 6.37 8.95
N GLY A 596 -33.07 6.47 7.65
CA GLY A 596 -32.50 7.55 6.81
C GLY A 596 -31.09 7.26 6.29
N GLY A 597 -30.53 6.05 6.54
CA GLY A 597 -29.23 5.65 6.02
C GLY A 597 -28.03 6.20 6.78
N HIS A 598 -28.28 6.77 7.96
CA HIS A 598 -27.17 7.15 8.85
C HIS A 598 -26.49 5.91 9.39
N ASN A 599 -25.17 5.96 9.57
CA ASN A 599 -24.46 4.90 10.26
C ASN A 599 -23.36 5.44 11.18
N VAL A 600 -23.06 4.63 12.19
CA VAL A 600 -21.95 4.83 13.11
C VAL A 600 -21.21 3.51 13.25
N GLU A 601 -19.90 3.56 13.09
CA GLU A 601 -19.00 2.45 13.27
C GLU A 601 -17.92 2.85 14.28
N TRP A 602 -17.61 1.99 15.21
CA TRP A 602 -16.45 2.17 16.09
C TRP A 602 -15.77 0.85 16.38
N ASN A 603 -14.48 0.95 16.65
CA ASN A 603 -13.64 -0.17 16.98
C ASN A 603 -12.60 0.26 18.04
N ILE A 604 -12.35 -0.61 19.00
CA ILE A 604 -11.26 -0.48 19.98
C ILE A 604 -10.48 -1.78 20.02
N TYR A 605 -9.17 -1.66 20.15
CA TYR A 605 -8.29 -2.81 20.13
C TYR A 605 -7.11 -2.66 21.08
N SER A 606 -6.58 -3.80 21.51
CA SER A 606 -5.35 -3.93 22.27
C SER A 606 -4.52 -5.06 21.68
N THR A 607 -3.28 -4.76 21.30
CA THR A 607 -2.35 -5.73 20.68
C THR A 607 -1.09 -5.81 21.53
N SER A 608 -0.79 -7.02 22.03
CA SER A 608 0.50 -7.36 22.64
C SER A 608 1.40 -8.00 21.61
N LEU A 609 2.61 -7.44 21.45
CA LEU A 609 3.68 -8.04 20.62
C LEU A 609 4.65 -8.77 21.56
N ARG A 610 5.05 -9.97 21.16
CA ARG A 610 6.12 -10.74 21.79
C ARG A 610 7.23 -10.99 20.79
N ASP A 611 8.46 -11.06 21.28
CA ASP A 611 9.65 -11.27 20.44
C ASP A 611 9.75 -10.26 19.28
N ALA A 612 9.27 -9.01 19.49
CA ALA A 612 9.31 -7.98 18.46
C ALA A 612 10.76 -7.74 18.00
N LEU A 613 10.95 -7.73 16.67
CA LEU A 613 12.25 -7.48 16.06
C LEU A 613 12.60 -6.00 16.11
N VAL A 614 13.73 -5.70 16.73
CA VAL A 614 14.28 -4.35 16.86
C VAL A 614 15.78 -4.37 16.62
N VAL A 615 16.32 -3.25 16.15
CA VAL A 615 17.76 -3.06 15.99
C VAL A 615 18.33 -2.55 17.30
N LEU A 616 19.29 -3.29 17.87
CA LEU A 616 19.95 -2.95 19.13
C LEU A 616 21.47 -2.85 18.95
N PRO A 617 22.15 -2.02 19.77
CA PRO A 617 23.61 -2.00 19.83
C PRO A 617 24.18 -3.38 20.20
N THR A 618 25.27 -3.72 19.57
CA THR A 618 26.05 -4.95 19.83
C THR A 618 27.54 -4.66 19.59
N GLN A 619 28.38 -5.67 19.72
CA GLN A 619 29.81 -5.55 19.50
C GLN A 619 30.28 -6.45 18.37
N LEU A 620 31.27 -5.98 17.62
CA LEU A 620 32.03 -6.75 16.65
C LEU A 620 33.49 -6.85 17.13
N ASN A 621 33.94 -8.03 17.49
CA ASN A 621 35.27 -8.27 18.09
C ASN A 621 35.55 -7.40 19.33
N GLY A 622 34.55 -7.18 20.16
CA GLY A 622 34.64 -6.36 21.36
C GLY A 622 34.57 -4.84 21.13
N ALA A 623 34.38 -4.40 19.87
CA ALA A 623 34.21 -2.99 19.52
C ALA A 623 32.75 -2.62 19.29
N ASP A 624 32.29 -1.55 19.93
CA ASP A 624 30.94 -0.99 19.76
C ASP A 624 30.80 -0.20 18.43
N SER A 625 31.94 0.16 17.81
CA SER A 625 32.00 0.94 16.58
C SER A 625 33.20 0.54 15.75
N VAL A 626 33.03 0.52 14.43
CA VAL A 626 34.06 0.19 13.44
C VAL A 626 34.00 1.18 12.29
N VAL A 627 35.09 1.31 11.53
CA VAL A 627 35.06 2.10 10.29
C VAL A 627 34.41 1.25 9.21
N PHE A 628 33.27 1.66 8.71
CA PHE A 628 32.55 0.99 7.63
C PHE A 628 32.20 2.00 6.53
N ASP A 629 32.57 1.68 5.30
CA ASP A 629 32.34 2.54 4.12
C ASP A 629 32.96 3.95 4.25
N GLY A 630 34.08 4.05 5.00
CA GLY A 630 34.81 5.29 5.27
C GLY A 630 34.22 6.15 6.39
N ASP A 631 33.14 5.69 7.06
CA ASP A 631 32.52 6.39 8.20
C ASP A 631 32.69 5.58 9.50
N PRO A 632 32.94 6.24 10.64
CA PRO A 632 32.76 5.61 11.95
C PRO A 632 31.32 5.13 12.09
N SER A 633 31.12 3.84 12.34
CA SER A 633 29.79 3.21 12.33
C SER A 633 29.57 2.40 13.60
N ALA A 634 28.50 2.71 14.30
CA ALA A 634 28.04 1.92 15.45
C ALA A 634 27.65 0.51 14.99
N VAL A 635 28.06 -0.50 15.74
CA VAL A 635 27.73 -1.89 15.46
C VAL A 635 26.37 -2.22 16.07
N LEU A 636 25.45 -2.64 15.22
CA LEU A 636 24.08 -2.97 15.56
C LEU A 636 23.73 -4.38 15.09
N SER A 637 22.73 -5.01 15.69
CA SER A 637 22.16 -6.26 15.22
C SER A 637 20.65 -6.29 15.41
N GLN A 638 19.94 -7.01 14.55
CA GLN A 638 18.55 -7.34 14.79
C GLN A 638 18.45 -8.26 16.03
N SER A 639 17.49 -7.98 16.88
CA SER A 639 17.28 -8.73 18.12
C SER A 639 15.79 -8.82 18.44
N ASN A 640 15.37 -9.88 19.12
CA ASN A 640 14.01 -9.97 19.65
C ASN A 640 13.91 -9.14 20.92
N ALA A 641 13.15 -8.05 20.89
CA ALA A 641 12.74 -7.34 22.09
C ALA A 641 11.64 -8.14 22.79
N ARG A 642 11.47 -7.98 24.10
CA ARG A 642 10.54 -8.85 24.85
C ARG A 642 9.09 -8.61 24.57
N THR A 643 8.59 -7.39 24.75
CA THR A 643 7.15 -7.11 24.64
C THR A 643 6.89 -5.67 24.21
N ALA A 644 5.87 -5.49 23.36
CA ALA A 644 5.28 -4.18 23.13
C ALA A 644 3.76 -4.27 23.30
N LEU A 645 3.13 -3.17 23.72
CA LEU A 645 1.69 -3.04 23.84
C LEU A 645 1.22 -1.87 23.01
N ILE A 646 0.26 -2.11 22.13
CA ILE A 646 -0.40 -1.10 21.29
C ILE A 646 -1.87 -1.11 21.62
N MET A 647 -2.44 0.05 21.94
CA MET A 647 -3.88 0.23 22.12
C MET A 647 -4.36 1.36 21.23
N GLY A 648 -5.55 1.20 20.68
CA GLY A 648 -6.09 2.22 19.79
C GLY A 648 -7.57 2.09 19.55
N TYR A 649 -8.08 3.07 18.81
CA TYR A 649 -9.49 3.17 18.47
C TYR A 649 -9.67 3.73 17.04
N SER A 650 -10.80 3.41 16.44
CA SER A 650 -11.33 4.06 15.25
C SER A 650 -12.81 4.38 15.43
N PHE A 651 -13.22 5.49 14.88
CA PHE A 651 -14.63 5.92 14.83
C PHE A 651 -14.94 6.46 13.44
N LYS A 652 -16.09 6.07 12.89
CA LYS A 652 -16.60 6.52 11.60
C LYS A 652 -18.07 6.83 11.72
N SER A 653 -18.52 7.89 11.07
CA SER A 653 -19.96 8.19 10.95
C SER A 653 -20.30 8.70 9.55
N LEU A 654 -21.50 8.35 9.11
CA LEU A 654 -22.17 8.91 7.96
C LEU A 654 -23.54 9.41 8.41
N ILE A 655 -23.79 10.70 8.26
CA ILE A 655 -25.06 11.34 8.61
C ILE A 655 -25.62 11.95 7.34
N ASN A 656 -26.73 11.41 6.83
CA ASN A 656 -27.43 11.99 5.69
C ASN A 656 -28.23 13.20 6.15
N LEU A 657 -28.08 14.30 5.44
CA LEU A 657 -28.71 15.58 5.69
C LEU A 657 -29.74 15.88 4.56
N PRO A 658 -30.67 16.83 4.73
CA PRO A 658 -31.48 17.32 3.64
C PRO A 658 -30.65 17.80 2.43
N LEU A 659 -31.28 18.00 1.29
CA LEU A 659 -30.71 18.55 0.06
C LEU A 659 -29.57 17.68 -0.52
N SER A 660 -29.65 16.35 -0.39
CA SER A 660 -28.67 15.40 -0.90
C SER A 660 -27.26 15.59 -0.32
N LEU A 661 -27.16 16.13 0.87
CA LEU A 661 -25.93 16.29 1.62
C LEU A 661 -25.69 15.09 2.54
N SER A 662 -24.42 14.78 2.78
CA SER A 662 -24.00 13.78 3.77
C SER A 662 -22.77 14.28 4.50
N LEU A 663 -22.82 14.26 5.83
CA LEU A 663 -21.66 14.53 6.68
C LEU A 663 -20.94 13.21 6.97
N LYS A 664 -19.68 13.14 6.60
CA LYS A 664 -18.79 12.01 6.88
C LYS A 664 -17.74 12.43 7.90
N SER A 665 -17.59 11.64 8.96
CA SER A 665 -16.56 11.87 9.98
C SER A 665 -15.78 10.60 10.24
N GLN A 666 -14.49 10.74 10.38
CA GLN A 666 -13.58 9.64 10.72
C GLN A 666 -12.52 10.17 11.67
N ILE A 667 -12.24 9.43 12.75
CA ILE A 667 -11.16 9.72 13.69
C ILE A 667 -10.52 8.41 14.13
N GLN A 668 -9.21 8.42 14.26
CA GLN A 668 -8.47 7.29 14.82
C GLN A 668 -7.27 7.76 15.61
N GLY A 669 -6.84 6.91 16.54
CA GLY A 669 -5.64 7.13 17.32
C GLY A 669 -5.11 5.84 17.93
N ALA A 670 -3.83 5.82 18.20
CA ALA A 670 -3.17 4.72 18.88
C ALA A 670 -2.09 5.24 19.85
N VAL A 671 -1.77 4.42 20.84
CA VAL A 671 -0.62 4.57 21.73
C VAL A 671 0.14 3.26 21.75
N GLY A 672 1.46 3.32 21.75
CA GLY A 672 2.31 2.14 21.78
C GLY A 672 3.49 2.34 22.71
N LYS A 673 3.76 1.35 23.56
CA LYS A 673 4.91 1.30 24.43
C LYS A 673 5.62 -0.04 24.31
N MET A 674 6.93 -0.02 24.46
CA MET A 674 7.78 -1.19 24.37
C MET A 674 8.68 -1.30 25.59
N ARG A 675 8.85 -2.52 26.09
CA ARG A 675 9.82 -2.87 27.11
C ARG A 675 10.95 -3.66 26.48
N ILE A 676 12.16 -3.10 26.51
CA ILE A 676 13.38 -3.76 26.08
C ILE A 676 13.98 -4.50 27.28
N GLU A 677 14.51 -5.69 27.05
CA GLU A 677 15.00 -6.59 28.12
C GLU A 677 16.13 -6.00 28.97
N SER A 678 17.00 -5.23 28.34
CA SER A 678 18.14 -4.57 29.02
C SER A 678 17.74 -3.26 29.74
N GLN A 679 16.50 -2.81 29.62
CA GLN A 679 16.04 -1.55 30.19
C GLN A 679 14.88 -1.79 31.19
N SER A 680 15.02 -1.25 32.38
CA SER A 680 13.97 -1.34 33.42
C SER A 680 12.72 -0.49 33.08
N SER A 681 12.83 0.49 32.19
CA SER A 681 11.77 1.43 31.82
C SER A 681 11.10 1.06 30.49
N MET A 682 9.81 1.40 30.37
CA MET A 682 9.10 1.32 29.10
C MET A 682 9.44 2.52 28.23
N THR A 683 9.75 2.28 26.94
CA THR A 683 9.97 3.31 25.94
C THR A 683 8.76 3.41 24.99
N HIS A 684 8.67 4.50 24.22
CA HIS A 684 7.68 4.60 23.17
C HIS A 684 8.01 3.64 22.02
N LEU A 685 6.98 2.98 21.51
CA LEU A 685 7.10 2.16 20.29
C LEU A 685 7.15 3.10 19.07
N ASP A 686 7.98 2.74 18.10
CA ASP A 686 8.03 3.42 16.81
C ASP A 686 6.77 3.16 15.95
N HIS A 687 6.64 3.91 14.85
CA HIS A 687 5.54 3.83 13.89
C HIS A 687 4.14 4.13 14.45
N ILE A 688 4.02 4.70 15.66
CA ILE A 688 2.74 5.13 16.21
C ILE A 688 2.44 6.56 15.71
N PRO A 689 1.54 6.74 14.73
CA PRO A 689 1.24 8.05 14.19
C PRO A 689 0.42 8.90 15.18
N PRO A 690 0.40 10.23 15.04
CA PRO A 690 -0.52 11.10 15.76
C PRO A 690 -1.98 10.73 15.48
N VAL A 691 -2.90 11.21 16.32
CA VAL A 691 -4.33 11.09 16.07
C VAL A 691 -4.68 11.81 14.76
N THR A 692 -5.43 11.14 13.90
CA THR A 692 -5.87 11.67 12.62
C THR A 692 -7.39 11.83 12.61
N ALA A 693 -7.89 12.90 11.98
CA ALA A 693 -9.30 13.12 11.77
C ALA A 693 -9.59 13.60 10.34
N ARG A 694 -10.70 13.14 9.77
CA ARG A 694 -11.27 13.63 8.53
C ARG A 694 -12.74 13.95 8.76
N VAL A 695 -13.16 15.14 8.36
CA VAL A 695 -14.57 15.55 8.36
C VAL A 695 -14.89 16.13 6.99
N GLY A 696 -15.94 15.68 6.36
CA GLY A 696 -16.30 16.11 5.01
C GLY A 696 -17.81 16.21 4.81
N LEU A 697 -18.22 17.18 4.02
CA LEU A 697 -19.57 17.37 3.54
C LEU A 697 -19.63 16.95 2.08
N GLN A 698 -20.35 15.89 1.80
CA GLN A 698 -20.55 15.36 0.47
C GLN A 698 -21.91 15.79 -0.06
N PHE A 699 -21.95 16.29 -1.29
CA PHE A 699 -23.14 16.72 -2.01
C PHE A 699 -23.35 15.84 -3.25
N ASN A 700 -24.45 15.09 -3.29
CA ASN A 700 -24.81 14.18 -4.39
C ASN A 700 -26.25 14.45 -4.84
N PRO A 701 -26.52 15.55 -5.58
CA PRO A 701 -27.88 15.90 -6.01
C PRO A 701 -28.44 14.94 -7.07
N SER A 702 -27.57 14.25 -7.81
CA SER A 702 -27.92 13.26 -8.82
C SER A 702 -26.87 12.15 -8.88
N SER A 703 -27.14 11.09 -9.65
CA SER A 703 -26.16 10.02 -9.94
C SER A 703 -24.93 10.52 -10.70
N ASP A 704 -25.11 11.63 -11.45
CA ASP A 704 -24.13 12.13 -12.41
C ASP A 704 -23.22 13.22 -11.83
N PHE A 705 -23.56 13.74 -10.66
CA PHE A 705 -22.78 14.79 -10.00
C PHE A 705 -22.46 14.42 -8.56
N SER A 706 -21.22 14.62 -8.17
CA SER A 706 -20.76 14.51 -6.77
C SER A 706 -19.74 15.60 -6.46
N ALA A 707 -19.87 16.22 -5.29
CA ALA A 707 -18.87 17.14 -4.76
C ALA A 707 -18.57 16.78 -3.29
N ASP A 708 -17.35 16.92 -2.87
CA ASP A 708 -16.87 16.62 -1.51
C ASP A 708 -15.97 17.77 -1.03
N LEU A 709 -16.39 18.46 0.01
CA LEU A 709 -15.58 19.46 0.72
C LEU A 709 -15.17 18.85 2.06
N PHE A 710 -13.88 18.65 2.28
CA PHE A 710 -13.42 17.97 3.47
C PHE A 710 -12.14 18.57 4.05
N LEU A 711 -12.01 18.47 5.35
CA LEU A 711 -10.80 18.74 6.09
C LEU A 711 -10.12 17.42 6.50
N VAL A 712 -8.81 17.45 6.51
CA VAL A 712 -7.96 16.40 7.10
C VAL A 712 -7.04 17.07 8.11
N SER A 713 -6.93 16.46 9.28
CA SER A 713 -6.08 16.98 10.36
C SER A 713 -5.30 15.88 11.04
N ASN A 714 -4.12 16.23 11.55
CA ASN A 714 -3.32 15.44 12.47
C ASN A 714 -3.11 16.25 13.76
N SER A 715 -3.15 15.55 14.90
CA SER A 715 -2.66 16.11 16.16
C SER A 715 -1.14 16.25 16.11
N GLU A 716 -0.58 16.94 17.08
CA GLU A 716 0.86 16.95 17.30
C GLU A 716 1.34 15.60 17.85
N LYS A 717 2.59 15.25 17.57
CA LYS A 717 3.35 14.23 18.29
C LYS A 717 4.64 14.89 18.78
N SER A 718 4.73 15.15 20.08
CA SER A 718 5.91 15.77 20.69
C SER A 718 7.14 14.86 20.63
N ILE A 719 8.32 15.44 20.62
CA ILE A 719 9.59 14.72 20.42
C ILE A 719 9.87 13.69 21.52
N ASP A 720 9.38 13.91 22.75
CA ASP A 720 9.49 12.98 23.87
C ASP A 720 8.69 11.69 23.68
N ARG A 721 7.73 11.68 22.71
CA ARG A 721 6.95 10.51 22.32
C ARG A 721 7.52 9.74 21.13
N TYR A 722 8.67 10.18 20.59
CA TYR A 722 9.36 9.48 19.51
C TYR A 722 10.15 8.30 20.10
N CYS A 723 10.24 7.24 19.31
CA CYS A 723 11.25 6.20 19.51
C CYS A 723 12.56 6.69 18.90
N LEU A 724 13.44 7.27 19.69
CA LEU A 724 14.66 7.93 19.18
C LEU A 724 15.62 6.95 18.47
N ASN A 725 15.64 5.69 18.91
CA ASN A 725 16.45 4.63 18.30
C ASN A 725 15.67 3.80 17.25
N GLY A 726 14.40 4.17 16.98
CA GLY A 726 13.52 3.50 16.02
C GLY A 726 13.44 4.23 14.68
N GLU A 727 12.39 3.90 13.94
CA GLU A 727 12.13 4.39 12.58
C GLU A 727 11.22 5.64 12.54
N ASP A 728 11.02 6.34 13.66
CA ASP A 728 10.19 7.56 13.73
C ASP A 728 10.81 8.78 12.99
N ASN A 729 12.07 8.66 12.53
CA ASN A 729 12.76 9.68 11.75
C ASN A 729 12.80 11.06 12.44
N ALA A 730 13.18 11.08 13.73
CA ALA A 730 13.29 12.31 14.52
C ALA A 730 14.14 13.41 13.85
N GLN A 731 15.17 13.01 13.05
CA GLN A 731 16.03 13.94 12.31
C GLN A 731 15.28 14.75 11.24
N TYR A 732 14.12 14.30 10.78
CA TYR A 732 13.27 15.01 9.82
C TYR A 732 12.10 15.73 10.48
N ALA A 733 11.93 15.59 11.79
CA ALA A 733 10.94 16.33 12.56
C ALA A 733 11.42 17.73 12.93
N THR A 734 10.52 18.57 13.42
CA THR A 734 10.93 19.81 14.07
C THR A 734 11.56 19.52 15.45
N PRO A 735 12.29 20.46 16.05
CA PRO A 735 12.82 20.25 17.40
C PRO A 735 11.76 19.88 18.45
N MET A 736 10.50 20.24 18.21
CA MET A 736 9.36 19.91 19.07
C MET A 736 8.65 18.60 18.67
N GLY A 737 9.07 17.94 17.60
CA GLY A 737 8.42 16.77 17.01
C GLY A 737 7.60 17.12 15.77
N THR A 738 6.54 16.34 15.50
CA THR A 738 5.60 16.62 14.40
C THR A 738 4.54 17.63 14.87
N PRO A 739 4.47 18.84 14.30
CA PRO A 739 3.42 19.82 14.62
C PRO A 739 2.04 19.30 14.16
N LYS A 740 0.99 19.69 14.85
CA LYS A 740 -0.36 19.49 14.33
C LYS A 740 -0.58 20.31 13.05
N TRP A 741 -1.47 19.81 12.18
CA TRP A 741 -1.82 20.50 10.95
C TRP A 741 -3.26 20.22 10.53
N VAL A 742 -3.83 21.13 9.75
CA VAL A 742 -5.16 21.02 9.17
C VAL A 742 -5.09 21.51 7.72
N ILE A 743 -5.65 20.73 6.81
CA ILE A 743 -5.80 21.09 5.40
C ILE A 743 -7.24 20.95 4.94
N TRP A 744 -7.65 21.87 4.06
CA TRP A 744 -8.96 21.84 3.41
C TRP A 744 -8.81 21.37 1.97
N ASN A 745 -9.76 20.55 1.54
CA ASN A 745 -9.74 19.93 0.24
C ASN A 745 -11.15 19.98 -0.36
N PHE A 746 -11.19 20.09 -1.69
CA PHE A 746 -12.40 20.03 -2.47
C PHE A 746 -12.19 19.08 -3.65
N ALA A 747 -13.17 18.23 -3.94
CA ALA A 747 -13.17 17.38 -5.12
C ALA A 747 -14.58 17.31 -5.70
N MET A 748 -14.69 17.35 -7.04
CA MET A 748 -15.95 17.17 -7.73
C MET A 748 -15.77 16.25 -8.94
N SER A 749 -16.85 15.55 -9.27
CA SER A 749 -16.95 14.69 -10.44
C SER A 749 -18.30 14.89 -11.09
N TYR A 750 -18.30 15.11 -12.41
CA TYR A 750 -19.48 15.32 -13.22
C TYR A 750 -19.48 14.40 -14.44
N GLN A 751 -20.48 13.55 -14.52
CA GLN A 751 -20.74 12.72 -15.69
C GLN A 751 -21.54 13.53 -16.72
N ALA A 752 -20.82 14.24 -17.60
CA ALA A 752 -21.42 15.15 -18.57
C ALA A 752 -22.29 14.42 -19.61
N THR A 753 -21.91 13.19 -19.96
CA THR A 753 -22.69 12.27 -20.81
C THR A 753 -22.46 10.83 -20.36
N SER A 754 -23.12 9.86 -20.97
CA SER A 754 -22.84 8.44 -20.72
C SER A 754 -21.40 8.02 -20.99
N LYS A 755 -20.66 8.83 -21.75
CA LYS A 755 -19.27 8.56 -22.19
C LYS A 755 -18.23 9.43 -21.48
N TRP A 756 -18.59 10.67 -21.09
CA TRP A 756 -17.65 11.67 -20.59
C TRP A 756 -17.81 11.92 -19.10
N ILE A 757 -16.71 11.82 -18.36
CA ILE A 757 -16.62 12.21 -16.95
C ILE A 757 -15.54 13.29 -16.84
N LEU A 758 -15.93 14.42 -16.23
CA LEU A 758 -15.07 15.55 -15.92
C LEU A 758 -14.85 15.61 -14.41
N GLN A 759 -13.62 15.80 -13.99
CA GLN A 759 -13.28 15.86 -12.56
C GLN A 759 -12.37 17.05 -12.27
N LEU A 760 -12.59 17.69 -11.12
CA LEU A 760 -11.78 18.78 -10.59
C LEU A 760 -11.52 18.54 -9.11
N GLY A 761 -10.27 18.66 -8.70
CA GLY A 761 -9.84 18.61 -7.30
C GLY A 761 -9.00 19.84 -6.95
N ILE A 762 -9.20 20.39 -5.76
CA ILE A 762 -8.34 21.41 -5.16
C ILE A 762 -7.95 20.91 -3.78
N TYR A 763 -6.74 20.39 -3.68
CA TYR A 763 -6.22 19.84 -2.43
C TYR A 763 -5.33 20.86 -1.73
N ASN A 764 -5.33 20.83 -0.40
CA ASN A 764 -4.62 21.84 0.41
C ASN A 764 -4.94 23.27 -0.04
N ILE A 765 -6.24 23.62 -0.05
CA ILE A 765 -6.78 24.89 -0.59
C ILE A 765 -6.03 26.11 -0.04
N LEU A 766 -5.63 26.05 1.24
CA LEU A 766 -4.95 27.16 1.92
C LEU A 766 -3.44 27.19 1.67
N ASP A 767 -2.89 26.26 0.88
CA ASP A 767 -1.46 26.17 0.59
C ASP A 767 -0.59 26.01 1.85
N THR A 768 -1.09 25.32 2.88
CA THR A 768 -0.40 25.14 4.15
C THR A 768 0.84 24.27 3.99
N GLN A 769 1.97 24.71 4.51
CA GLN A 769 3.18 23.91 4.60
C GLN A 769 3.02 22.88 5.75
N TYR A 770 3.11 21.59 5.44
CA TYR A 770 3.03 20.54 6.43
C TYR A 770 3.83 19.30 6.02
N ARG A 771 4.07 18.45 6.99
CA ARG A 771 4.74 17.14 6.80
C ARG A 771 4.00 16.10 7.59
N THR A 772 3.76 14.94 7.00
CA THR A 772 3.19 13.79 7.71
C THR A 772 4.24 13.16 8.63
N PHE A 773 3.77 12.52 9.68
CA PHE A 773 4.63 11.88 10.68
C PHE A 773 5.66 10.94 10.03
N ALA A 774 6.88 10.95 10.56
CA ALA A 774 8.03 10.15 10.14
C ALA A 774 8.49 10.35 8.67
N SER A 775 7.89 11.28 7.92
CA SER A 775 8.24 11.53 6.52
C SER A 775 9.46 12.43 6.38
N GLY A 776 10.28 12.17 5.35
CA GLY A 776 11.46 12.97 5.01
C GLY A 776 11.22 13.96 3.88
N ILE A 777 10.01 14.04 3.33
CA ILE A 777 9.58 14.96 2.29
C ILE A 777 8.36 15.75 2.77
N ASN A 778 8.28 17.03 2.46
CA ASN A 778 7.07 17.80 2.77
C ASN A 778 5.91 17.34 1.90
N ALA A 779 4.73 17.37 2.49
CA ALA A 779 3.50 17.06 1.78
C ALA A 779 3.18 18.11 0.70
N PRO A 780 2.35 17.77 -0.30
CA PRO A 780 1.99 18.66 -1.38
C PRO A 780 1.41 19.98 -0.89
N GLY A 781 1.83 21.09 -1.48
CA GLY A 781 1.18 22.39 -1.37
C GLY A 781 -0.19 22.37 -2.05
N ARG A 782 -0.76 23.56 -2.34
CA ARG A 782 -2.01 23.65 -3.08
C ARG A 782 -1.88 22.93 -4.42
N ASN A 783 -2.77 21.98 -4.64
CA ASN A 783 -2.79 21.17 -5.86
C ASN A 783 -4.14 21.29 -6.56
N ILE A 784 -4.14 21.80 -7.77
CA ILE A 784 -5.29 21.77 -8.66
C ILE A 784 -5.11 20.55 -9.58
N THR A 785 -6.03 19.60 -9.47
CA THR A 785 -6.03 18.40 -10.30
C THR A 785 -7.26 18.40 -11.19
N THR A 786 -7.06 18.16 -12.47
CA THR A 786 -8.15 17.99 -13.44
C THR A 786 -8.04 16.62 -14.09
N SER A 787 -9.17 16.01 -14.39
CA SER A 787 -9.21 14.72 -15.10
C SER A 787 -10.37 14.68 -16.06
N ILE A 788 -10.11 14.14 -17.23
CA ILE A 788 -11.10 13.86 -18.27
C ILE A 788 -11.03 12.37 -18.56
N LYS A 789 -12.18 11.71 -18.48
CA LYS A 789 -12.33 10.29 -18.81
C LYS A 789 -13.38 10.15 -19.92
N ASN A 790 -13.02 9.42 -20.95
CA ASN A 790 -13.89 9.10 -22.07
C ASN A 790 -14.03 7.57 -22.20
N SER A 791 -15.22 7.08 -22.53
CA SER A 791 -15.50 5.63 -22.68
C SER A 791 -16.36 5.41 -23.93
N PHE A 792 -16.00 4.43 -24.75
CA PHE A 792 -16.64 4.09 -26.01
C PHE A 792 -17.08 2.63 -26.05
#